data_d49c80d7b982e59ecb60285405b8dcbb
#
_entry.id   d49c80d7b982e59ecb60285405b8dcbb
#
_cell.length_a   1.000
_cell.length_b   1.000
_cell.length_c   1.000
_cell.angle_alpha   90.00
_cell.angle_beta   90.00
_cell.angle_gamma   90.00
#
_symmetry.space_group_name_H-M   'P 1'
#
loop_
_entity.id
_entity.type
_entity.pdbx_description
1 polymer ?
#
loop_
_entity_poly.entity_id
_entity_poly.type
_entity_poly.pdbx_seq_one_letter_code
_entity_poly.pdbx_strand_id
1 'polypeptide(L)'
;MSKLTGYPHIDKPWMKYYDEKIVNTKEPEMNITNYLKEKVKGNEHMLAHTYYKNDMTFDELFEKVNTASKVLTSLGVKKGDIVMNLLPNIPESAQIWLGCAQIGATADFIDPRPDSMDIMANANKVLEIIKFEGAKYIVALDICYLFMLKPIEQELKKLGIENIIVISPADSMTLQGKIDYLTDVKNYTLLKNKRNTNVNELKVTKVLLDKISNMSKDSKALDSAIKSSVLNIYKYKDLVRNNKYTSFLEDNDIESINYIGHTSGTSGSRPKPITATNKNSISTLEQLIKGNVAFNKGDRALHVLPYFAPFGAYDNYLLNLVSLADNIDVPEFEINEFGYLIFKHKPNIIMGTPSWLAALPSYDMLKNMDLSFINTIIYGGDSMTPQDEEKVNEWLKKGGSPAKVEKGHGMSEFLGCGSYAQDEYNKLGSIGIPLPNTIYSIVDPSIDDKLVPLKFNDEDKLLKGELVVSSNAVTNGILNNHIIVPRYDMGGNSYIRTRDLVEMDRDGIFYHEARKDRSFTRFDGYKIKPYEIENVIEQSKFVKYAKLTEYFDDRQRGIMPICHVVLENNNLTDEEQIEVVKDIIYNEIIANPTMSSRQIPSKFKIRNNMPITKNGKVDFNSLKNEQLDGTEINVIVNETNLSVDSIDIYKGKKNIKVKIKK
;
A
#
# COMPACT_ATOMS: atom_id res chain seq x y z
N MET A 1 11.06 23.96 -33.87
CA MET A 1 10.79 23.54 -32.47
C MET A 1 10.22 24.74 -31.74
N SER A 2 9.04 24.67 -31.15
CA SER A 2 8.49 25.71 -30.28
C SER A 2 9.45 25.93 -29.10
N LYS A 3 9.66 27.16 -28.69
CA LYS A 3 10.48 27.48 -27.50
C LYS A 3 9.82 26.84 -26.28
N LEU A 4 10.56 26.03 -25.51
CA LEU A 4 10.06 25.44 -24.28
C LEU A 4 9.60 26.52 -23.30
N THR A 5 8.48 26.29 -22.63
CA THR A 5 7.90 27.23 -21.65
C THR A 5 8.57 27.16 -20.30
N GLY A 6 9.22 26.01 -20.00
CA GLY A 6 9.80 25.65 -18.73
C GLY A 6 8.79 25.03 -17.73
N TYR A 7 7.49 25.08 -18.04
CA TYR A 7 6.45 24.47 -17.21
C TYR A 7 6.27 22.97 -17.53
N PRO A 8 6.47 22.06 -16.57
CA PRO A 8 6.39 20.62 -16.82
C PRO A 8 5.09 20.15 -17.44
N HIS A 9 3.95 20.66 -16.95
CA HIS A 9 2.61 20.27 -17.43
C HIS A 9 2.28 20.75 -18.85
N ILE A 10 3.03 21.74 -19.38
CA ILE A 10 2.90 22.25 -20.75
C ILE A 10 3.87 21.49 -21.66
N ASP A 11 5.15 21.48 -21.30
CA ASP A 11 6.23 20.97 -22.14
C ASP A 11 6.30 19.44 -22.14
N LYS A 12 5.86 18.78 -21.06
CA LYS A 12 5.79 17.31 -20.86
C LYS A 12 7.07 16.60 -21.35
N PRO A 13 8.26 16.92 -20.80
CA PRO A 13 9.53 16.41 -21.32
C PRO A 13 9.65 14.87 -21.29
N TRP A 14 8.87 14.18 -20.46
CA TRP A 14 8.79 12.73 -20.38
C TRP A 14 8.10 12.07 -21.58
N MET A 15 7.34 12.83 -22.42
CA MET A 15 6.63 12.25 -23.57
C MET A 15 7.57 11.66 -24.63
N LYS A 16 8.85 12.06 -24.64
CA LYS A 16 9.86 11.47 -25.53
C LYS A 16 10.12 9.97 -25.33
N TYR A 17 9.73 9.43 -24.16
CA TYR A 17 9.87 8.02 -23.81
C TYR A 17 8.67 7.16 -24.25
N TYR A 18 7.63 7.76 -24.82
CA TYR A 18 6.40 7.08 -25.23
C TYR A 18 6.15 7.18 -26.72
N ASP A 19 5.51 6.15 -27.29
CA ASP A 19 4.99 6.22 -28.66
C ASP A 19 3.68 7.03 -28.67
N GLU A 20 3.70 8.20 -29.33
CA GLU A 20 2.54 9.08 -29.42
C GLU A 20 1.31 8.40 -30.04
N LYS A 21 1.49 7.44 -30.97
CA LYS A 21 0.39 6.73 -31.58
C LYS A 21 -0.34 5.85 -30.58
N ILE A 22 0.41 5.20 -29.67
CA ILE A 22 -0.15 4.35 -28.61
C ILE A 22 -0.82 5.20 -27.55
N VAL A 23 -0.16 6.28 -27.09
CA VAL A 23 -0.70 7.19 -26.05
C VAL A 23 -2.04 7.80 -26.47
N ASN A 24 -2.16 8.21 -27.72
CA ASN A 24 -3.36 8.90 -28.24
C ASN A 24 -4.52 7.95 -28.62
N THR A 25 -4.42 6.65 -28.39
CA THR A 25 -5.56 5.75 -28.61
C THR A 25 -6.70 6.07 -27.62
N LYS A 26 -7.94 6.04 -28.14
CA LYS A 26 -9.14 6.29 -27.31
C LYS A 26 -9.31 5.16 -26.29
N GLU A 27 -9.65 5.55 -25.06
CA GLU A 27 -9.97 4.60 -23.99
C GLU A 27 -11.37 3.99 -24.26
N PRO A 28 -11.58 2.68 -24.00
CA PRO A 28 -12.88 2.04 -24.15
C PRO A 28 -13.94 2.61 -23.19
N GLU A 29 -15.19 2.70 -23.66
CA GLU A 29 -16.34 3.20 -22.90
C GLU A 29 -17.27 2.02 -22.56
N MET A 30 -17.02 1.33 -21.45
CA MET A 30 -17.79 0.19 -20.96
C MET A 30 -17.57 -0.01 -19.46
N ASN A 31 -18.27 -0.98 -18.85
CA ASN A 31 -17.92 -1.36 -17.47
C ASN A 31 -16.62 -2.16 -17.41
N ILE A 32 -15.98 -2.17 -16.24
CA ILE A 32 -14.67 -2.82 -16.04
C ILE A 32 -14.70 -4.31 -16.33
N THR A 33 -15.82 -5.01 -16.07
CA THR A 33 -15.96 -6.45 -16.34
C THR A 33 -15.92 -6.74 -17.84
N ASN A 34 -16.63 -5.95 -18.64
CA ASN A 34 -16.62 -6.09 -20.10
C ASN A 34 -15.27 -5.69 -20.69
N TYR A 35 -14.61 -4.67 -20.13
CA TYR A 35 -13.26 -4.31 -20.51
C TYR A 35 -12.28 -5.50 -20.32
N LEU A 36 -12.35 -6.17 -19.18
CA LEU A 36 -11.52 -7.35 -18.93
C LEU A 36 -11.84 -8.49 -19.92
N LYS A 37 -13.12 -8.75 -20.20
CA LYS A 37 -13.53 -9.75 -21.20
C LYS A 37 -12.95 -9.44 -22.58
N GLU A 38 -12.97 -8.18 -23.02
CA GLU A 38 -12.36 -7.77 -24.29
C GLU A 38 -10.83 -7.98 -24.29
N LYS A 39 -10.14 -7.67 -23.18
CA LYS A 39 -8.67 -7.83 -23.09
C LYS A 39 -8.24 -9.30 -23.14
N VAL A 40 -9.01 -10.22 -22.60
CA VAL A 40 -8.65 -11.64 -22.58
C VAL A 40 -9.15 -12.41 -23.79
N LYS A 41 -9.91 -11.76 -24.69
CA LYS A 41 -10.52 -12.38 -25.86
C LYS A 41 -9.54 -13.20 -26.69
N GLY A 42 -9.91 -14.47 -26.96
CA GLY A 42 -9.08 -15.46 -27.64
C GLY A 42 -8.06 -16.17 -26.72
N ASN A 43 -8.05 -15.84 -25.42
CA ASN A 43 -7.18 -16.44 -24.41
C ASN A 43 -7.95 -16.93 -23.19
N GLU A 44 -9.25 -17.13 -23.29
CA GLU A 44 -10.16 -17.44 -22.20
C GLU A 44 -9.80 -18.75 -21.47
N HIS A 45 -9.10 -19.66 -22.16
CA HIS A 45 -8.60 -20.92 -21.62
C HIS A 45 -7.37 -20.79 -20.71
N MET A 46 -6.74 -19.61 -20.64
CA MET A 46 -5.59 -19.37 -19.78
C MET A 46 -6.00 -19.23 -18.33
N LEU A 47 -5.04 -19.45 -17.43
CA LEU A 47 -5.28 -19.29 -15.98
C LEU A 47 -5.42 -17.82 -15.62
N ALA A 48 -6.45 -17.53 -14.84
CA ALA A 48 -6.70 -16.25 -14.19
C ALA A 48 -6.36 -16.30 -12.70
N HIS A 49 -6.57 -17.45 -12.06
CA HIS A 49 -6.32 -17.68 -10.65
C HIS A 49 -5.75 -19.06 -10.37
N THR A 50 -4.78 -19.12 -9.48
CA THR A 50 -4.31 -20.32 -8.78
C THR A 50 -4.59 -20.17 -7.29
N TYR A 51 -5.45 -21.02 -6.73
CA TYR A 51 -5.87 -20.97 -5.33
C TYR A 51 -5.94 -22.35 -4.70
N TYR A 52 -4.92 -22.76 -3.96
CA TYR A 52 -4.89 -24.05 -3.21
C TYR A 52 -5.40 -25.24 -4.02
N LYS A 53 -4.73 -25.54 -5.14
CA LYS A 53 -5.07 -26.63 -6.09
C LYS A 53 -6.42 -26.48 -6.78
N ASN A 54 -6.97 -25.29 -6.77
CA ASN A 54 -8.11 -24.91 -7.59
C ASN A 54 -7.63 -23.85 -8.58
N ASP A 55 -7.22 -24.31 -9.75
CA ASP A 55 -6.81 -23.45 -10.86
C ASP A 55 -8.06 -23.07 -11.64
N MET A 56 -8.22 -21.78 -11.92
CA MET A 56 -9.40 -21.22 -12.61
C MET A 56 -8.98 -20.48 -13.85
N THR A 57 -9.57 -20.83 -14.99
CA THR A 57 -9.36 -20.12 -16.26
C THR A 57 -10.14 -18.80 -16.30
N PHE A 58 -9.85 -17.93 -17.28
CA PHE A 58 -10.62 -16.70 -17.51
C PHE A 58 -12.08 -17.00 -17.82
N ASP A 59 -12.36 -18.04 -18.62
CA ASP A 59 -13.74 -18.44 -18.94
C ASP A 59 -14.51 -18.82 -17.68
N GLU A 60 -13.92 -19.67 -16.83
CA GLU A 60 -14.50 -20.05 -15.55
C GLU A 60 -14.66 -18.86 -14.59
N LEU A 61 -13.70 -17.90 -14.58
CA LEU A 61 -13.83 -16.69 -13.81
C LEU A 61 -15.06 -15.88 -14.22
N PHE A 62 -15.24 -15.64 -15.53
CA PHE A 62 -16.38 -14.85 -16.00
C PHE A 62 -17.71 -15.57 -15.87
N GLU A 63 -17.76 -16.90 -15.94
CA GLU A 63 -18.96 -17.67 -15.57
C GLU A 63 -19.34 -17.47 -14.11
N LYS A 64 -18.35 -17.48 -13.21
CA LYS A 64 -18.58 -17.23 -11.77
C LYS A 64 -18.95 -15.79 -11.50
N VAL A 65 -18.36 -14.81 -12.21
CA VAL A 65 -18.76 -13.40 -12.18
C VAL A 65 -20.23 -13.23 -12.57
N ASN A 66 -20.64 -13.84 -13.69
CA ASN A 66 -22.05 -13.83 -14.12
C ASN A 66 -22.98 -14.46 -13.05
N THR A 67 -22.52 -15.52 -12.39
CA THR A 67 -23.26 -16.16 -11.28
C THR A 67 -23.36 -15.22 -10.08
N ALA A 68 -22.29 -14.51 -9.71
CA ALA A 68 -22.30 -13.51 -8.65
C ALA A 68 -23.29 -12.37 -8.96
N SER A 69 -23.30 -11.86 -10.20
CA SER A 69 -24.28 -10.85 -10.66
C SER A 69 -25.73 -11.31 -10.46
N LYS A 70 -26.03 -12.55 -10.85
CA LYS A 70 -27.37 -13.15 -10.67
C LYS A 70 -27.73 -13.29 -9.18
N VAL A 71 -26.81 -13.76 -8.35
CA VAL A 71 -27.00 -13.90 -6.90
C VAL A 71 -27.29 -12.54 -6.27
N LEU A 72 -26.46 -11.54 -6.54
CA LEU A 72 -26.62 -10.18 -6.02
C LEU A 72 -27.98 -9.57 -6.43
N THR A 73 -28.32 -9.65 -7.73
CA THR A 73 -29.60 -9.15 -8.24
C THR A 73 -30.78 -9.85 -7.57
N SER A 74 -30.71 -11.14 -7.31
CA SER A 74 -31.78 -11.90 -6.65
C SER A 74 -32.01 -11.51 -5.20
N LEU A 75 -30.97 -11.01 -4.54
CA LEU A 75 -31.06 -10.45 -3.18
C LEU A 75 -31.48 -8.98 -3.18
N GLY A 76 -31.76 -8.40 -4.35
CA GLY A 76 -32.27 -7.05 -4.49
C GLY A 76 -31.21 -5.97 -4.75
N VAL A 77 -29.95 -6.34 -4.97
CA VAL A 77 -28.89 -5.38 -5.31
C VAL A 77 -29.18 -4.74 -6.66
N LYS A 78 -29.07 -3.42 -6.74
CA LYS A 78 -29.37 -2.60 -7.92
C LYS A 78 -28.22 -1.65 -8.22
N LYS A 79 -28.27 -1.03 -9.40
CA LYS A 79 -27.36 0.05 -9.79
C LYS A 79 -27.30 1.13 -8.70
N GLY A 80 -26.10 1.51 -8.31
CA GLY A 80 -25.80 2.51 -7.29
C GLY A 80 -25.85 1.99 -5.83
N ASP A 81 -26.24 0.74 -5.59
CA ASP A 81 -26.14 0.15 -4.25
C ASP A 81 -24.67 -0.17 -3.93
N ILE A 82 -24.33 0.00 -2.65
CA ILE A 82 -23.00 -0.35 -2.14
C ILE A 82 -23.05 -1.71 -1.46
N VAL A 83 -22.19 -2.62 -1.90
CA VAL A 83 -21.98 -3.95 -1.34
C VAL A 83 -20.65 -3.96 -0.61
N MET A 84 -20.69 -3.95 0.72
CA MET A 84 -19.49 -4.00 1.55
C MET A 84 -18.87 -5.39 1.50
N ASN A 85 -17.57 -5.46 1.23
CA ASN A 85 -16.77 -6.67 1.15
C ASN A 85 -15.73 -6.74 2.27
N LEU A 86 -15.95 -7.64 3.23
CA LEU A 86 -14.99 -8.00 4.30
C LEU A 86 -14.30 -9.32 3.93
N LEU A 87 -13.66 -9.35 2.76
CA LEU A 87 -13.02 -10.52 2.18
C LEU A 87 -11.53 -10.27 1.93
N PRO A 88 -10.65 -11.26 2.14
CA PRO A 88 -9.24 -11.19 1.77
C PRO A 88 -9.03 -11.56 0.29
N ASN A 89 -7.79 -11.84 -0.11
CA ASN A 89 -7.45 -12.27 -1.46
C ASN A 89 -7.89 -13.74 -1.70
N ILE A 90 -9.16 -13.91 -2.01
CA ILE A 90 -9.77 -15.19 -2.42
C ILE A 90 -10.50 -15.00 -3.75
N PRO A 91 -10.70 -16.04 -4.54
CA PRO A 91 -11.36 -15.94 -5.85
C PRO A 91 -12.74 -15.28 -5.79
N GLU A 92 -13.51 -15.50 -4.72
CA GLU A 92 -14.83 -14.91 -4.53
C GLU A 92 -14.80 -13.39 -4.41
N SER A 93 -13.70 -12.80 -3.90
CA SER A 93 -13.56 -11.34 -3.80
C SER A 93 -13.64 -10.69 -5.17
N ALA A 94 -12.93 -11.27 -6.15
CA ALA A 94 -12.98 -10.83 -7.55
C ALA A 94 -14.36 -11.07 -8.18
N GLN A 95 -14.96 -12.24 -7.93
CA GLN A 95 -16.29 -12.59 -8.47
C GLN A 95 -17.35 -11.59 -7.99
N ILE A 96 -17.33 -11.22 -6.71
CA ILE A 96 -18.27 -10.23 -6.14
C ILE A 96 -17.98 -8.84 -6.70
N TRP A 97 -16.71 -8.42 -6.78
CA TRP A 97 -16.34 -7.11 -7.34
C TRP A 97 -16.83 -6.95 -8.78
N LEU A 98 -16.37 -7.86 -9.66
CA LEU A 98 -16.71 -7.78 -11.07
C LEU A 98 -18.21 -8.04 -11.32
N GLY A 99 -18.84 -8.84 -10.45
CA GLY A 99 -20.29 -9.04 -10.46
C GLY A 99 -21.06 -7.79 -10.07
N CYS A 100 -20.61 -7.02 -9.07
CA CYS A 100 -21.16 -5.71 -8.72
C CYS A 100 -21.00 -4.74 -9.89
N ALA A 101 -19.80 -4.64 -10.46
CA ALA A 101 -19.50 -3.74 -11.58
C ALA A 101 -20.38 -4.03 -12.79
N GLN A 102 -20.68 -5.31 -13.07
CA GLN A 102 -21.50 -5.73 -14.19
C GLN A 102 -22.97 -5.26 -14.07
N ILE A 103 -23.50 -5.11 -12.86
CA ILE A 103 -24.86 -4.64 -12.60
C ILE A 103 -24.94 -3.18 -12.17
N GLY A 104 -23.83 -2.43 -12.25
CA GLY A 104 -23.75 -1.02 -11.85
C GLY A 104 -23.78 -0.79 -10.33
N ALA A 105 -23.57 -1.82 -9.52
CA ALA A 105 -23.38 -1.71 -8.09
C ALA A 105 -21.89 -1.50 -7.75
N THR A 106 -21.63 -1.02 -6.54
CA THR A 106 -20.29 -0.71 -6.04
C THR A 106 -19.81 -1.79 -5.08
N ALA A 107 -18.63 -2.36 -5.32
CA ALA A 107 -17.95 -3.19 -4.33
C ALA A 107 -17.09 -2.30 -3.42
N ASP A 108 -17.36 -2.33 -2.13
CA ASP A 108 -16.69 -1.56 -1.10
C ASP A 108 -15.78 -2.47 -0.27
N PHE A 109 -14.47 -2.38 -0.47
CA PHE A 109 -13.50 -3.28 0.17
C PHE A 109 -12.98 -2.74 1.49
N ILE A 110 -13.29 -3.47 2.55
CA ILE A 110 -12.85 -3.19 3.92
C ILE A 110 -11.78 -4.20 4.33
N ASP A 111 -10.76 -3.74 5.07
CA ASP A 111 -9.76 -4.64 5.66
C ASP A 111 -10.43 -5.66 6.60
N PRO A 112 -10.44 -6.96 6.26
CA PRO A 112 -11.09 -7.99 7.09
C PRO A 112 -10.29 -8.32 8.35
N ARG A 113 -9.05 -7.82 8.48
CA ARG A 113 -8.18 -8.09 9.62
C ARG A 113 -8.56 -7.19 10.80
N PRO A 114 -8.69 -7.74 12.03
CA PRO A 114 -9.01 -6.93 13.20
C PRO A 114 -7.87 -5.94 13.50
N ASP A 115 -8.23 -4.72 13.92
CA ASP A 115 -7.27 -3.71 14.38
C ASP A 115 -6.92 -3.85 15.85
N SER A 116 -7.78 -4.49 16.62
CA SER A 116 -7.70 -4.64 18.06
C SER A 116 -8.09 -6.04 18.51
N MET A 117 -7.63 -6.45 19.68
CA MET A 117 -8.13 -7.65 20.36
C MET A 117 -9.55 -7.45 20.92
N ASP A 118 -10.02 -6.20 21.02
CA ASP A 118 -11.38 -5.88 21.42
C ASP A 118 -12.35 -6.07 20.24
N ILE A 119 -13.21 -7.07 20.38
CA ILE A 119 -14.24 -7.43 19.40
C ILE A 119 -15.19 -6.25 19.15
N MET A 120 -15.62 -5.54 20.19
CA MET A 120 -16.57 -4.43 20.05
C MET A 120 -15.90 -3.21 19.39
N ALA A 121 -14.64 -2.96 19.62
CA ALA A 121 -13.91 -1.90 18.92
C ALA A 121 -13.88 -2.14 17.41
N ASN A 122 -13.57 -3.37 16.97
CA ASN A 122 -13.59 -3.74 15.56
C ASN A 122 -15.00 -3.68 14.95
N ALA A 123 -16.01 -4.18 15.66
CA ALA A 123 -17.40 -4.14 15.23
C ALA A 123 -17.92 -2.70 15.07
N ASN A 124 -17.63 -1.83 16.03
CA ASN A 124 -18.03 -0.41 15.99
C ASN A 124 -17.33 0.33 14.83
N LYS A 125 -16.08 0.01 14.52
CA LYS A 125 -15.39 0.60 13.36
C LYS A 125 -16.12 0.26 12.06
N VAL A 126 -16.49 -1.00 11.86
CA VAL A 126 -17.28 -1.43 10.69
C VAL A 126 -18.63 -0.71 10.64
N LEU A 127 -19.30 -0.59 11.79
CA LEU A 127 -20.59 0.11 11.89
C LEU A 127 -20.48 1.59 11.47
N GLU A 128 -19.42 2.28 11.87
CA GLU A 128 -19.19 3.69 11.49
C GLU A 128 -18.91 3.85 9.99
N ILE A 129 -18.20 2.88 9.37
CA ILE A 129 -18.00 2.87 7.92
C ILE A 129 -19.34 2.69 7.21
N ILE A 130 -20.14 1.71 7.59
CA ILE A 130 -21.48 1.46 7.02
C ILE A 130 -22.37 2.69 7.10
N LYS A 131 -22.41 3.38 8.26
CA LYS A 131 -23.19 4.59 8.46
C LYS A 131 -22.78 5.72 7.52
N PHE A 132 -21.48 5.88 7.28
CA PHE A 132 -20.98 6.95 6.44
C PHE A 132 -21.18 6.66 4.95
N GLU A 133 -20.88 5.43 4.53
CA GLU A 133 -20.90 5.05 3.13
C GLU A 133 -22.26 4.62 2.64
N GLY A 134 -23.14 4.22 3.54
CA GLY A 134 -24.50 3.84 3.21
C GLY A 134 -24.60 2.46 2.56
N ALA A 135 -23.70 1.54 2.89
CA ALA A 135 -23.76 0.16 2.41
C ALA A 135 -25.06 -0.50 2.84
N LYS A 136 -25.72 -1.20 1.91
CA LYS A 136 -26.98 -1.90 2.16
C LYS A 136 -26.84 -3.40 2.20
N TYR A 137 -25.79 -3.93 1.62
CA TYR A 137 -25.50 -5.35 1.52
C TYR A 137 -24.08 -5.62 2.05
N ILE A 138 -23.88 -6.76 2.66
CA ILE A 138 -22.59 -7.16 3.22
C ILE A 138 -22.24 -8.55 2.72
N VAL A 139 -20.99 -8.69 2.21
CA VAL A 139 -20.34 -9.97 1.94
C VAL A 139 -19.14 -10.07 2.87
N ALA A 140 -19.04 -11.11 3.67
CA ALA A 140 -18.01 -11.22 4.68
C ALA A 140 -17.47 -12.65 4.80
N LEU A 141 -16.20 -12.76 5.24
CA LEU A 141 -15.72 -14.04 5.74
C LEU A 141 -16.58 -14.51 6.90
N ASP A 142 -16.72 -15.82 7.03
CA ASP A 142 -17.38 -16.49 8.16
C ASP A 142 -16.85 -16.01 9.51
N ILE A 143 -15.54 -15.87 9.66
CA ILE A 143 -14.89 -15.34 10.87
C ILE A 143 -15.20 -13.85 11.09
N CYS A 144 -15.22 -13.03 10.03
CA CYS A 144 -15.57 -11.61 10.12
C CYS A 144 -17.05 -11.45 10.53
N TYR A 145 -17.93 -12.29 9.99
CA TYR A 145 -19.32 -12.31 10.43
C TYR A 145 -19.43 -12.59 11.93
N LEU A 146 -18.76 -13.64 12.44
CA LEU A 146 -18.85 -14.03 13.85
C LEU A 146 -18.31 -12.95 14.81
N PHE A 147 -17.19 -12.32 14.46
CA PHE A 147 -16.48 -11.43 15.39
C PHE A 147 -16.68 -9.94 15.13
N MET A 148 -17.11 -9.51 13.93
CA MET A 148 -17.28 -8.10 13.61
C MET A 148 -18.74 -7.71 13.37
N LEU A 149 -19.57 -8.60 12.79
CA LEU A 149 -20.93 -8.28 12.39
C LEU A 149 -21.98 -8.82 13.37
N LYS A 150 -21.82 -10.05 13.84
CA LYS A 150 -22.75 -10.68 14.80
C LYS A 150 -22.97 -9.84 16.06
N PRO A 151 -21.94 -9.23 16.69
CA PRO A 151 -22.11 -8.41 17.88
C PRO A 151 -22.99 -7.17 17.67
N ILE A 152 -23.11 -6.66 16.43
CA ILE A 152 -23.83 -5.43 16.07
C ILE A 152 -25.05 -5.68 15.16
N GLU A 153 -25.57 -6.90 15.08
CA GLU A 153 -26.68 -7.25 14.18
C GLU A 153 -27.94 -6.39 14.40
N GLN A 154 -28.23 -6.02 15.64
CA GLN A 154 -29.38 -5.16 15.96
C GLN A 154 -29.21 -3.76 15.37
N GLU A 155 -28.00 -3.21 15.43
CA GLU A 155 -27.65 -1.92 14.85
C GLU A 155 -27.68 -1.98 13.34
N LEU A 156 -27.15 -3.05 12.74
CA LEU A 156 -27.20 -3.28 11.29
C LEU A 156 -28.66 -3.34 10.79
N LYS A 157 -29.54 -4.03 11.51
CA LYS A 157 -30.97 -4.09 11.19
C LYS A 157 -31.63 -2.72 11.23
N LYS A 158 -31.28 -1.87 12.22
CA LYS A 158 -31.79 -0.49 12.32
C LYS A 158 -31.34 0.39 11.15
N LEU A 159 -30.16 0.10 10.56
CA LEU A 159 -29.66 0.77 9.36
C LEU A 159 -30.28 0.24 8.05
N GLY A 160 -31.18 -0.73 8.12
CA GLY A 160 -31.86 -1.31 6.95
C GLY A 160 -31.06 -2.42 6.26
N ILE A 161 -30.01 -2.94 6.89
CA ILE A 161 -29.33 -4.13 6.38
C ILE A 161 -30.16 -5.34 6.76
N GLU A 162 -30.58 -6.08 5.74
CA GLU A 162 -31.42 -7.28 5.91
C GLU A 162 -30.67 -8.56 5.57
N ASN A 163 -29.72 -8.49 4.62
CA ASN A 163 -29.07 -9.64 4.03
C ASN A 163 -27.55 -9.56 4.19
N ILE A 164 -26.94 -10.64 4.69
CA ILE A 164 -25.50 -10.83 4.76
C ILE A 164 -25.14 -12.13 4.04
N ILE A 165 -24.17 -12.08 3.15
CA ILE A 165 -23.59 -13.25 2.49
C ILE A 165 -22.31 -13.61 3.22
N VAL A 166 -22.17 -14.87 3.65
CA VAL A 166 -20.96 -15.38 4.29
C VAL A 166 -20.21 -16.35 3.36
N ILE A 167 -18.90 -16.21 3.33
CA ILE A 167 -17.97 -17.01 2.51
C ILE A 167 -16.90 -17.59 3.42
N SER A 168 -16.55 -18.85 3.24
CA SER A 168 -15.37 -19.45 3.88
C SER A 168 -14.19 -19.45 2.92
N PRO A 169 -12.96 -19.14 3.35
CA PRO A 169 -11.77 -19.26 2.51
C PRO A 169 -11.60 -20.66 1.92
N ALA A 170 -12.14 -21.66 2.61
CA ALA A 170 -12.09 -23.07 2.19
C ALA A 170 -13.14 -23.45 1.13
N ASP A 171 -14.09 -22.54 0.78
CA ASP A 171 -15.18 -22.89 -0.16
C ASP A 171 -14.65 -23.13 -1.57
N SER A 172 -13.64 -22.39 -2.02
CA SER A 172 -12.96 -22.56 -3.31
C SER A 172 -11.72 -23.47 -3.26
N MET A 173 -11.35 -24.06 -2.13
CA MET A 173 -10.23 -25.00 -2.05
C MET A 173 -10.66 -26.42 -2.42
N THR A 174 -9.84 -27.12 -3.20
CA THR A 174 -9.97 -28.59 -3.33
C THR A 174 -9.71 -29.30 -2.00
N LEU A 175 -10.06 -30.58 -1.87
CA LEU A 175 -9.73 -31.34 -0.66
C LEU A 175 -8.21 -31.36 -0.40
N GLN A 176 -7.40 -31.56 -1.46
CA GLN A 176 -5.94 -31.50 -1.36
C GLN A 176 -5.48 -30.08 -1.01
N GLY A 177 -6.09 -29.05 -1.58
CA GLY A 177 -5.81 -27.66 -1.27
C GLY A 177 -6.05 -27.30 0.20
N LYS A 178 -7.10 -27.85 0.83
CA LYS A 178 -7.34 -27.70 2.27
C LYS A 178 -6.22 -28.35 3.12
N ILE A 179 -5.75 -29.51 2.70
CA ILE A 179 -4.60 -30.20 3.34
C ILE A 179 -3.34 -29.36 3.18
N ASP A 180 -3.09 -28.82 1.97
CA ASP A 180 -1.93 -27.99 1.68
C ASP A 180 -1.95 -26.70 2.51
N TYR A 181 -3.09 -26.02 2.61
CA TYR A 181 -3.26 -24.84 3.46
C TYR A 181 -2.91 -25.11 4.93
N LEU A 182 -3.43 -26.20 5.47
CA LEU A 182 -3.12 -26.62 6.86
C LEU A 182 -1.64 -27.01 7.02
N THR A 183 -1.04 -27.60 5.99
CA THR A 183 0.37 -28.03 6.00
C THR A 183 1.30 -26.84 5.86
N ASP A 184 0.95 -25.83 5.07
CA ASP A 184 1.72 -24.61 4.91
C ASP A 184 1.85 -23.86 6.24
N VAL A 185 0.75 -23.68 6.94
CA VAL A 185 0.76 -23.08 8.29
C VAL A 185 1.67 -23.86 9.24
N LYS A 186 1.64 -25.21 9.20
CA LYS A 186 2.50 -26.05 10.01
C LYS A 186 3.97 -25.96 9.61
N ASN A 187 4.27 -25.98 8.31
CA ASN A 187 5.63 -25.89 7.78
C ASN A 187 6.25 -24.53 8.07
N TYR A 188 5.50 -23.46 7.92
CA TYR A 188 5.93 -22.12 8.31
C TYR A 188 6.28 -22.06 9.80
N THR A 189 5.43 -22.60 10.66
CA THR A 189 5.66 -22.68 12.11
C THR A 189 6.93 -23.46 12.44
N LEU A 190 7.20 -24.58 11.76
CA LEU A 190 8.41 -25.38 11.96
C LEU A 190 9.68 -24.67 11.48
N LEU A 191 9.62 -23.91 10.38
CA LEU A 191 10.73 -23.10 9.88
C LEU A 191 11.02 -21.93 10.82
N LYS A 192 9.99 -21.29 11.37
CA LYS A 192 10.09 -20.22 12.36
C LYS A 192 10.75 -20.69 13.67
N ASN A 193 10.41 -21.88 14.15
CA ASN A 193 10.97 -22.46 15.37
C ASN A 193 12.45 -22.88 15.26
N LYS A 194 12.99 -23.01 14.03
CA LYS A 194 14.44 -23.26 13.81
C LYS A 194 15.29 -21.99 13.88
N ARG A 195 14.69 -20.81 13.86
CA ARG A 195 15.35 -19.52 14.10
C ARG A 195 14.97 -19.06 15.50
N ASN A 196 15.94 -18.74 16.36
CA ASN A 196 15.75 -18.18 17.72
C ASN A 196 14.83 -16.93 17.67
N THR A 197 13.53 -17.12 17.73
CA THR A 197 12.53 -16.04 17.65
C THR A 197 11.86 -15.80 18.99
N ASN A 198 11.62 -14.55 19.30
CA ASN A 198 11.11 -13.98 20.54
C ASN A 198 9.75 -14.59 20.97
N VAL A 199 9.55 -14.75 22.27
CA VAL A 199 8.37 -15.37 22.93
C VAL A 199 7.02 -14.76 22.52
N ASN A 200 6.98 -13.51 22.05
CA ASN A 200 5.74 -12.85 21.59
C ASN A 200 5.21 -13.41 20.26
N GLU A 201 6.08 -13.96 19.40
CA GLU A 201 5.68 -14.58 18.14
C GLU A 201 5.06 -15.97 18.34
N LEU A 202 5.42 -16.69 19.43
CA LEU A 202 4.78 -17.94 19.83
C LEU A 202 3.29 -17.79 20.19
N LYS A 203 2.86 -16.60 20.65
CA LYS A 203 1.45 -16.33 20.94
C LYS A 203 0.60 -16.26 19.66
N VAL A 204 1.11 -15.64 18.61
CA VAL A 204 0.41 -15.55 17.30
C VAL A 204 0.27 -16.94 16.68
N THR A 205 1.32 -17.77 16.74
CA THR A 205 1.32 -19.15 16.24
C THR A 205 0.33 -20.05 16.98
N LYS A 206 0.20 -19.87 18.30
CA LYS A 206 -0.79 -20.61 19.10
C LYS A 206 -2.22 -20.22 18.72
N VAL A 207 -2.47 -18.94 18.49
CA VAL A 207 -3.78 -18.45 18.00
C VAL A 207 -4.11 -19.03 16.61
N LEU A 208 -3.12 -19.14 15.72
CA LEU A 208 -3.32 -19.73 14.39
C LEU A 208 -3.58 -21.24 14.45
N LEU A 209 -2.82 -21.98 15.26
CA LEU A 209 -3.03 -23.44 15.50
C LEU A 209 -4.37 -23.71 16.20
N ASP A 210 -4.78 -22.83 17.12
CA ASP A 210 -6.09 -22.89 17.75
C ASP A 210 -7.21 -22.57 16.73
N LYS A 211 -6.99 -21.65 15.78
CA LYS A 211 -7.91 -21.40 14.65
C LYS A 211 -8.09 -22.64 13.78
N ILE A 212 -6.99 -23.32 13.43
CA ILE A 212 -7.03 -24.55 12.60
C ILE A 212 -7.71 -25.71 13.34
N SER A 213 -7.38 -25.93 14.62
CA SER A 213 -8.05 -26.95 15.44
C SER A 213 -9.52 -26.62 15.67
N ASN A 214 -9.90 -25.38 15.54
CA ASN A 214 -11.26 -24.87 15.72
C ASN A 214 -12.07 -24.81 14.44
N MET A 215 -11.50 -24.98 13.21
CA MET A 215 -12.27 -24.91 11.95
C MET A 215 -13.51 -25.84 11.95
N SER A 216 -13.45 -27.02 12.56
CA SER A 216 -14.64 -27.87 12.71
C SER A 216 -15.60 -27.39 13.80
N LYS A 217 -15.11 -26.68 14.81
CA LYS A 217 -15.91 -26.00 15.83
C LYS A 217 -16.50 -24.70 15.29
N ASP A 218 -15.74 -24.00 14.46
CA ASP A 218 -16.15 -22.74 13.81
C ASP A 218 -17.33 -22.96 12.85
N SER A 219 -17.37 -24.08 12.12
CA SER A 219 -18.54 -24.44 11.32
C SER A 219 -19.82 -24.60 12.16
N LYS A 220 -19.73 -25.22 13.35
CA LYS A 220 -20.87 -25.35 14.26
C LYS A 220 -21.23 -24.02 14.92
N ALA A 221 -20.23 -23.19 15.25
CA ALA A 221 -20.44 -21.85 15.78
C ALA A 221 -21.12 -20.96 14.76
N LEU A 222 -20.68 -21.01 13.49
CA LEU A 222 -21.32 -20.30 12.38
C LEU A 222 -22.78 -20.74 12.20
N ASP A 223 -23.06 -22.05 12.15
CA ASP A 223 -24.44 -22.57 12.00
C ASP A 223 -25.35 -22.14 13.16
N SER A 224 -24.83 -22.11 14.39
CA SER A 224 -25.54 -21.61 15.55
C SER A 224 -25.80 -20.11 15.47
N ALA A 225 -24.79 -19.34 15.07
CA ALA A 225 -24.90 -17.89 14.89
C ALA A 225 -25.91 -17.52 13.79
N ILE A 226 -25.92 -18.24 12.67
CA ILE A 226 -26.89 -18.08 11.58
C ILE A 226 -28.31 -18.35 12.09
N LYS A 227 -28.54 -19.47 12.81
CA LYS A 227 -29.85 -19.84 13.36
C LYS A 227 -30.41 -18.82 14.36
N SER A 228 -29.51 -18.14 15.10
CA SER A 228 -29.88 -17.12 16.10
C SER A 228 -29.85 -15.69 15.54
N SER A 229 -29.61 -15.50 14.24
CA SER A 229 -29.52 -14.18 13.63
C SER A 229 -30.89 -13.51 13.52
N VAL A 230 -30.88 -12.18 13.68
CA VAL A 230 -32.05 -11.32 13.41
C VAL A 230 -32.07 -10.82 11.97
N LEU A 231 -31.04 -11.16 11.18
CA LEU A 231 -30.84 -10.86 9.77
C LEU A 231 -30.90 -12.14 8.94
N ASN A 232 -31.08 -12.02 7.64
CA ASN A 232 -30.98 -13.13 6.71
C ASN A 232 -29.50 -13.40 6.39
N ILE A 233 -28.97 -14.52 6.86
CA ILE A 233 -27.57 -14.90 6.61
C ILE A 233 -27.55 -16.04 5.59
N TYR A 234 -26.87 -15.80 4.48
CA TYR A 234 -26.75 -16.77 3.38
C TYR A 234 -25.29 -17.24 3.24
N LYS A 235 -25.09 -18.54 3.08
CA LYS A 235 -23.79 -19.06 2.62
C LYS A 235 -23.72 -18.94 1.10
N TYR A 236 -22.71 -18.26 0.57
CA TYR A 236 -22.54 -18.00 -0.86
C TYR A 236 -22.61 -19.27 -1.70
N LYS A 237 -21.91 -20.34 -1.28
CA LYS A 237 -21.94 -21.64 -1.95
C LYS A 237 -23.33 -22.24 -2.09
N ASP A 238 -24.22 -22.00 -1.15
CA ASP A 238 -25.61 -22.52 -1.19
C ASP A 238 -26.46 -21.68 -2.16
N LEU A 239 -26.22 -20.37 -2.22
CA LEU A 239 -26.84 -19.50 -3.22
C LEU A 239 -26.43 -19.90 -4.65
N VAL A 240 -25.14 -20.13 -4.88
CA VAL A 240 -24.60 -20.57 -6.17
C VAL A 240 -25.19 -21.93 -6.61
N ARG A 241 -25.27 -22.91 -5.68
CA ARG A 241 -25.84 -24.24 -5.97
C ARG A 241 -27.32 -24.22 -6.31
N ASN A 242 -28.07 -23.36 -5.66
CA ASN A 242 -29.53 -23.30 -5.85
C ASN A 242 -29.96 -22.70 -7.19
N ASN A 243 -29.05 -22.07 -7.93
CA ASN A 243 -29.11 -21.56 -9.31
C ASN A 243 -30.51 -21.33 -9.93
N LYS A 244 -31.41 -20.72 -9.16
CA LYS A 244 -32.79 -20.36 -9.58
C LYS A 244 -32.84 -19.04 -10.37
N TYR A 245 -31.71 -18.37 -10.53
CA TYR A 245 -31.61 -17.03 -11.07
C TYR A 245 -31.34 -17.07 -12.57
N THR A 246 -32.22 -16.45 -13.35
CA THR A 246 -32.18 -16.59 -14.80
C THR A 246 -31.52 -15.42 -15.53
N SER A 247 -31.55 -14.21 -14.98
CA SER A 247 -31.02 -13.01 -15.65
C SER A 247 -30.64 -11.91 -14.68
N PHE A 248 -29.81 -10.98 -15.14
CA PHE A 248 -29.55 -9.67 -14.54
C PHE A 248 -29.51 -8.62 -15.66
N LEU A 249 -29.71 -7.36 -15.31
CA LEU A 249 -29.55 -6.24 -16.24
C LEU A 249 -28.12 -5.74 -16.15
N GLU A 250 -27.43 -5.74 -17.28
CA GLU A 250 -26.06 -5.26 -17.37
C GLU A 250 -26.02 -3.72 -17.46
N ASP A 251 -25.08 -3.10 -16.71
CA ASP A 251 -24.84 -1.68 -16.73
C ASP A 251 -23.50 -1.37 -17.41
N ASN A 252 -23.52 -0.54 -18.45
CA ASN A 252 -22.32 -0.10 -19.17
C ASN A 252 -22.01 1.39 -18.96
N ASP A 253 -22.61 2.01 -17.95
CA ASP A 253 -22.34 3.41 -17.63
C ASP A 253 -20.91 3.57 -17.08
N ILE A 254 -20.11 4.33 -17.81
CA ILE A 254 -18.70 4.60 -17.43
C ILE A 254 -18.56 5.42 -16.14
N GLU A 255 -19.58 6.15 -15.76
CA GLU A 255 -19.60 6.96 -14.52
C GLU A 255 -20.11 6.18 -13.30
N SER A 256 -20.62 4.95 -13.49
CA SER A 256 -21.00 4.07 -12.36
C SER A 256 -19.74 3.75 -11.53
N ILE A 257 -19.87 3.97 -10.21
CA ILE A 257 -18.79 3.61 -9.25
C ILE A 257 -18.77 2.08 -9.15
N ASN A 258 -17.64 1.45 -9.45
CA ASN A 258 -17.47 0.00 -9.36
C ASN A 258 -16.67 -0.44 -8.13
N TYR A 259 -15.90 0.48 -7.52
CA TYR A 259 -14.98 0.16 -6.46
C TYR A 259 -14.90 1.29 -5.42
N ILE A 260 -14.84 0.91 -4.16
CA ILE A 260 -14.40 1.75 -3.05
C ILE A 260 -13.27 1.01 -2.34
N GLY A 261 -12.12 1.67 -2.21
CA GLY A 261 -11.00 1.23 -1.39
C GLY A 261 -10.76 2.20 -0.24
N HIS A 262 -9.87 1.84 0.69
CA HIS A 262 -9.65 2.63 1.90
C HIS A 262 -8.18 2.95 2.12
N THR A 263 -7.89 4.21 2.46
CA THR A 263 -6.54 4.58 2.90
C THR A 263 -6.34 4.19 4.36
N SER A 264 -5.10 3.84 4.72
CA SER A 264 -4.71 3.75 6.13
C SER A 264 -4.72 5.17 6.72
N GLY A 265 -5.80 5.55 7.40
CA GLY A 265 -5.95 6.87 8.01
C GLY A 265 -4.78 7.18 8.96
N THR A 266 -4.10 8.30 8.74
CA THR A 266 -2.98 8.76 9.58
C THR A 266 -3.41 9.43 10.89
N SER A 267 -4.71 9.57 11.15
CA SER A 267 -5.24 10.40 12.26
C SER A 267 -6.39 9.74 13.02
N GLY A 268 -6.24 8.53 13.54
CA GLY A 268 -7.14 7.94 14.58
C GLY A 268 -8.65 7.89 14.25
N SER A 269 -9.08 8.41 13.14
CA SER A 269 -10.44 8.44 12.62
C SER A 269 -10.65 7.35 11.57
N ARG A 270 -11.89 7.15 11.18
CA ARG A 270 -12.32 6.25 10.12
C ARG A 270 -11.40 6.32 8.89
N PRO A 271 -11.07 5.18 8.24
CA PRO A 271 -10.35 5.15 6.98
C PRO A 271 -11.04 6.02 5.92
N LYS A 272 -10.26 6.72 5.09
CA LYS A 272 -10.79 7.58 4.03
C LYS A 272 -11.20 6.70 2.84
N PRO A 273 -12.48 6.71 2.40
CA PRO A 273 -12.90 5.97 1.22
C PRO A 273 -12.38 6.63 -0.06
N ILE A 274 -11.97 5.83 -1.01
CA ILE A 274 -11.53 6.25 -2.34
C ILE A 274 -12.41 5.55 -3.38
N THR A 275 -13.19 6.33 -4.09
CA THR A 275 -14.13 5.83 -5.10
C THR A 275 -13.46 5.69 -6.47
N ALA A 276 -13.83 4.68 -7.24
CA ALA A 276 -13.46 4.56 -8.65
C ALA A 276 -14.68 4.27 -9.52
N THR A 277 -14.89 5.08 -10.55
CA THR A 277 -15.84 4.79 -11.62
C THR A 277 -15.25 3.79 -12.62
N ASN A 278 -16.06 3.23 -13.50
CA ASN A 278 -15.58 2.41 -14.61
C ASN A 278 -14.54 3.16 -15.45
N LYS A 279 -14.77 4.45 -15.69
CA LYS A 279 -13.84 5.34 -16.40
C LYS A 279 -12.49 5.43 -15.68
N ASN A 280 -12.49 5.70 -14.36
CA ASN A 280 -11.25 5.78 -13.59
C ASN A 280 -10.49 4.44 -13.66
N SER A 281 -11.19 3.32 -13.46
CA SER A 281 -10.61 1.97 -13.45
C SER A 281 -9.98 1.60 -14.79
N ILE A 282 -10.69 1.85 -15.90
CA ILE A 282 -10.20 1.57 -17.26
C ILE A 282 -9.02 2.49 -17.59
N SER A 283 -9.11 3.78 -17.27
CA SER A 283 -8.02 4.74 -17.50
C SER A 283 -6.74 4.33 -16.77
N THR A 284 -6.85 3.86 -15.52
CA THR A 284 -5.69 3.34 -14.77
C THR A 284 -5.00 2.20 -15.50
N LEU A 285 -5.77 1.19 -15.94
CA LEU A 285 -5.21 0.04 -16.66
C LEU A 285 -4.65 0.42 -18.03
N GLU A 286 -5.36 1.27 -18.78
CA GLU A 286 -4.88 1.75 -20.09
C GLU A 286 -3.58 2.56 -19.96
N GLN A 287 -3.43 3.37 -18.92
CA GLN A 287 -2.19 4.11 -18.66
C GLN A 287 -1.01 3.18 -18.37
N LEU A 288 -1.22 2.14 -17.55
CA LEU A 288 -0.21 1.13 -17.28
C LEU A 288 0.19 0.39 -18.57
N ILE A 289 -0.77 -0.10 -19.35
CA ILE A 289 -0.50 -0.81 -20.61
C ILE A 289 0.21 0.11 -21.61
N LYS A 290 -0.27 1.32 -21.82
CA LYS A 290 0.34 2.32 -22.73
C LYS A 290 1.71 2.78 -22.23
N GLY A 291 1.95 2.73 -20.94
CA GLY A 291 3.23 2.99 -20.28
C GLY A 291 4.20 1.80 -20.33
N ASN A 292 3.83 0.74 -21.03
CA ASN A 292 4.60 -0.50 -21.13
C ASN A 292 4.85 -1.21 -19.78
N VAL A 293 3.92 -1.02 -18.81
CA VAL A 293 3.89 -1.71 -17.52
C VAL A 293 3.00 -2.95 -17.63
N ALA A 294 3.21 -3.75 -18.66
CA ALA A 294 2.48 -5.01 -18.85
C ALA A 294 3.42 -6.20 -18.61
N PHE A 295 2.85 -7.31 -18.17
CA PHE A 295 3.59 -8.54 -17.90
C PHE A 295 3.54 -9.48 -19.10
N ASN A 296 4.42 -10.49 -19.12
CA ASN A 296 4.38 -11.47 -20.18
C ASN A 296 3.16 -12.38 -20.02
N LYS A 297 2.54 -12.70 -21.15
CA LYS A 297 1.42 -13.63 -21.21
C LYS A 297 1.80 -14.98 -20.60
N GLY A 298 1.01 -15.43 -19.62
CA GLY A 298 1.23 -16.67 -18.89
C GLY A 298 2.19 -16.57 -17.72
N ASP A 299 2.74 -15.39 -17.43
CA ASP A 299 3.47 -15.15 -16.16
C ASP A 299 2.55 -15.39 -14.97
N ARG A 300 3.14 -15.71 -13.82
CA ARG A 300 2.45 -15.97 -12.57
C ARG A 300 2.81 -14.90 -11.55
N ALA A 301 1.81 -14.24 -11.01
CA ALA A 301 1.97 -13.17 -10.05
C ALA A 301 1.58 -13.61 -8.64
N LEU A 302 2.41 -13.31 -7.66
CA LEU A 302 2.05 -13.51 -6.27
C LEU A 302 1.09 -12.40 -5.82
N HIS A 303 -0.17 -12.75 -5.59
CA HIS A 303 -1.21 -11.80 -5.20
C HIS A 303 -1.36 -11.76 -3.67
N VAL A 304 -0.55 -10.92 -3.04
CA VAL A 304 -0.49 -10.71 -1.57
C VAL A 304 -0.94 -9.31 -1.15
N LEU A 305 -0.94 -8.34 -2.06
CA LEU A 305 -1.43 -7.00 -1.79
C LEU A 305 -2.97 -7.01 -1.76
N PRO A 306 -3.60 -6.38 -0.74
CA PRO A 306 -5.03 -6.57 -0.51
C PRO A 306 -5.90 -5.73 -1.44
N TYR A 307 -7.10 -6.21 -1.75
CA TYR A 307 -8.10 -5.52 -2.58
C TYR A 307 -8.58 -4.18 -2.02
N PHE A 308 -8.57 -3.98 -0.70
CA PHE A 308 -8.99 -2.69 -0.12
C PHE A 308 -7.98 -1.56 -0.35
N ALA A 309 -6.74 -1.88 -0.72
CA ALA A 309 -5.73 -0.93 -1.13
C ALA A 309 -5.68 -0.85 -2.66
N PRO A 310 -5.85 0.33 -3.29
CA PRO A 310 -5.81 0.46 -4.74
C PRO A 310 -4.57 -0.14 -5.40
N PHE A 311 -3.39 -0.05 -4.77
CA PHE A 311 -2.17 -0.72 -5.26
C PHE A 311 -2.36 -2.24 -5.40
N GLY A 312 -3.03 -2.90 -4.46
CA GLY A 312 -3.37 -4.32 -4.56
C GLY A 312 -4.44 -4.60 -5.62
N ALA A 313 -5.48 -3.78 -5.66
CA ALA A 313 -6.61 -3.98 -6.55
C ALA A 313 -6.26 -3.75 -8.03
N TYR A 314 -5.56 -2.66 -8.35
CA TYR A 314 -5.28 -2.25 -9.72
C TYR A 314 -3.94 -2.75 -10.22
N ASP A 315 -2.85 -2.46 -9.50
CA ASP A 315 -1.50 -2.78 -9.99
C ASP A 315 -1.14 -4.27 -9.78
N ASN A 316 -1.61 -4.91 -8.69
CA ASN A 316 -1.29 -6.31 -8.40
C ASN A 316 -2.39 -7.31 -8.81
N TYR A 317 -3.64 -6.89 -9.02
CA TYR A 317 -4.71 -7.80 -9.43
C TYR A 317 -5.20 -7.55 -10.85
N LEU A 318 -5.83 -6.39 -11.12
CA LEU A 318 -6.42 -6.13 -12.44
C LEU A 318 -5.37 -6.06 -13.56
N LEU A 319 -4.18 -5.51 -13.28
CA LEU A 319 -3.08 -5.46 -14.24
C LEU A 319 -2.61 -6.87 -14.63
N ASN A 320 -2.58 -7.83 -13.71
CA ASN A 320 -2.28 -9.22 -14.02
C ASN A 320 -3.32 -9.79 -14.98
N LEU A 321 -4.62 -9.55 -14.73
CA LEU A 321 -5.69 -10.07 -15.61
C LEU A 321 -5.57 -9.50 -17.04
N VAL A 322 -5.37 -8.19 -17.20
CA VAL A 322 -5.25 -7.59 -18.55
C VAL A 322 -3.96 -7.96 -19.25
N SER A 323 -2.93 -8.38 -18.51
CA SER A 323 -1.68 -8.92 -19.03
C SER A 323 -1.73 -10.41 -19.32
N LEU A 324 -2.86 -11.08 -19.08
CA LEU A 324 -3.02 -12.54 -19.21
C LEU A 324 -2.08 -13.33 -18.29
N ALA A 325 -1.81 -12.81 -17.11
CA ALA A 325 -1.02 -13.44 -16.06
C ALA A 325 -1.93 -14.11 -15.01
N ASP A 326 -1.47 -15.24 -14.43
CA ASP A 326 -2.14 -16.01 -13.39
C ASP A 326 -1.92 -15.35 -12.02
N ASN A 327 -3.00 -15.09 -11.27
CA ASN A 327 -2.95 -14.62 -9.90
C ASN A 327 -2.84 -15.80 -8.92
N ILE A 328 -1.72 -15.91 -8.22
CA ILE A 328 -1.56 -16.85 -7.11
C ILE A 328 -2.14 -16.18 -5.87
N ASP A 329 -3.39 -16.49 -5.55
CA ASP A 329 -4.11 -15.85 -4.44
C ASP A 329 -3.66 -16.36 -3.09
N VAL A 330 -3.34 -15.44 -2.18
CA VAL A 330 -2.92 -15.71 -0.81
C VAL A 330 -3.88 -15.02 0.15
N PRO A 331 -4.80 -15.79 0.81
CA PRO A 331 -5.87 -15.20 1.65
C PRO A 331 -5.36 -14.61 2.96
N GLU A 332 -4.30 -15.16 3.50
CA GLU A 332 -3.62 -14.67 4.70
C GLU A 332 -2.15 -14.46 4.37
N PHE A 333 -1.65 -13.27 4.61
CA PHE A 333 -0.27 -12.91 4.34
C PHE A 333 0.38 -12.25 5.55
N GLU A 334 1.50 -12.81 6.00
CA GLU A 334 2.42 -12.17 6.93
C GLU A 334 3.77 -11.93 6.25
N ILE A 335 4.39 -10.80 6.51
CA ILE A 335 5.66 -10.40 5.88
C ILE A 335 6.75 -11.48 6.04
N ASN A 336 6.76 -12.18 7.18
CA ASN A 336 7.74 -13.24 7.45
C ASN A 336 7.57 -14.47 6.55
N GLU A 337 6.41 -14.62 5.90
CA GLU A 337 6.11 -15.73 4.97
C GLU A 337 6.52 -15.42 3.54
N PHE A 338 6.85 -14.17 3.22
CA PHE A 338 7.06 -13.72 1.86
C PHE A 338 8.14 -14.53 1.14
N GLY A 339 9.28 -14.74 1.79
CA GLY A 339 10.34 -15.59 1.24
C GLY A 339 9.92 -17.04 1.02
N TYR A 340 9.09 -17.60 1.90
CA TYR A 340 8.56 -18.95 1.76
C TYR A 340 7.59 -19.06 0.57
N LEU A 341 6.70 -18.09 0.39
CA LEU A 341 5.76 -18.04 -0.73
C LEU A 341 6.49 -17.96 -2.07
N ILE A 342 7.55 -17.14 -2.16
CA ILE A 342 8.39 -17.06 -3.36
C ILE A 342 9.10 -18.39 -3.64
N PHE A 343 9.69 -18.99 -2.61
CA PHE A 343 10.35 -20.30 -2.72
C PHE A 343 9.38 -21.39 -3.21
N LYS A 344 8.17 -21.43 -2.64
CA LYS A 344 7.15 -22.44 -2.95
C LYS A 344 6.55 -22.27 -4.35
N HIS A 345 6.13 -21.05 -4.68
CA HIS A 345 5.33 -20.79 -5.86
C HIS A 345 6.15 -20.38 -7.09
N LYS A 346 7.39 -19.93 -6.90
CA LYS A 346 8.28 -19.44 -7.97
C LYS A 346 7.55 -18.46 -8.91
N PRO A 347 6.98 -17.37 -8.39
CA PRO A 347 6.24 -16.43 -9.21
C PRO A 347 7.17 -15.66 -10.15
N ASN A 348 6.70 -15.37 -11.37
CA ASN A 348 7.45 -14.55 -12.33
C ASN A 348 7.39 -13.06 -11.97
N ILE A 349 6.27 -12.66 -11.34
CA ILE A 349 5.98 -11.28 -10.96
C ILE A 349 5.89 -11.21 -9.43
N ILE A 350 6.66 -10.30 -8.85
CA ILE A 350 6.67 -10.04 -7.41
C ILE A 350 6.39 -8.56 -7.19
N MET A 351 5.32 -8.25 -6.46
CA MET A 351 5.00 -6.90 -6.02
C MET A 351 4.96 -6.81 -4.49
N GLY A 352 5.43 -5.69 -3.96
CA GLY A 352 5.40 -5.47 -2.52
C GLY A 352 5.75 -4.06 -2.10
N THR A 353 5.81 -3.85 -0.79
CA THR A 353 6.35 -2.61 -0.23
C THR A 353 7.89 -2.68 -0.17
N PRO A 354 8.59 -1.54 -0.09
CA PRO A 354 10.05 -1.52 0.04
C PRO A 354 10.61 -2.43 1.13
N SER A 355 9.97 -2.44 2.30
CA SER A 355 10.40 -3.27 3.44
C SER A 355 10.31 -4.78 3.16
N TRP A 356 9.33 -5.21 2.36
CA TRP A 356 9.17 -6.62 1.99
C TRP A 356 10.27 -7.06 1.00
N LEU A 357 10.53 -6.22 0.00
CA LEU A 357 11.53 -6.54 -1.02
C LEU A 357 12.96 -6.46 -0.46
N ALA A 358 13.26 -5.46 0.35
CA ALA A 358 14.56 -5.31 1.02
C ALA A 358 14.90 -6.49 1.93
N ALA A 359 13.89 -7.21 2.45
CA ALA A 359 14.08 -8.40 3.28
C ALA A 359 14.43 -9.65 2.45
N LEU A 360 14.14 -9.71 1.14
CA LEU A 360 14.29 -10.93 0.32
C LEU A 360 15.70 -11.52 0.34
N PRO A 361 16.80 -10.75 0.22
CA PRO A 361 18.15 -11.28 0.27
C PRO A 361 18.50 -11.94 1.61
N SER A 362 17.78 -11.65 2.68
CA SER A 362 18.04 -12.16 4.03
C SER A 362 17.43 -13.54 4.32
N TYR A 363 16.48 -14.00 3.49
CA TYR A 363 15.87 -15.32 3.69
C TYR A 363 16.82 -16.44 3.29
N ASP A 364 17.19 -17.32 4.24
CA ASP A 364 18.15 -18.42 3.99
C ASP A 364 17.74 -19.32 2.83
N MET A 365 16.43 -19.57 2.67
CA MET A 365 15.90 -20.40 1.60
C MET A 365 16.06 -19.80 0.21
N LEU A 366 16.26 -18.48 0.11
CA LEU A 366 16.42 -17.74 -1.16
C LEU A 366 17.89 -17.42 -1.49
N LYS A 367 18.82 -17.55 -0.53
CA LYS A 367 20.22 -17.11 -0.71
C LYS A 367 20.96 -17.74 -1.88
N ASN A 368 20.72 -19.01 -2.15
CA ASN A 368 21.40 -19.78 -3.22
C ASN A 368 20.39 -20.40 -4.20
N MET A 369 19.18 -19.84 -4.23
CA MET A 369 18.14 -20.28 -5.15
C MET A 369 18.40 -19.76 -6.56
N ASP A 370 18.10 -20.57 -7.57
CA ASP A 370 17.99 -20.09 -8.93
C ASP A 370 16.75 -19.18 -9.02
N LEU A 371 16.97 -17.90 -9.35
CA LEU A 371 15.97 -16.85 -9.44
C LEU A 371 15.62 -16.50 -10.90
N SER A 372 16.07 -17.29 -11.86
CA SER A 372 15.85 -17.03 -13.30
C SER A 372 14.36 -16.98 -13.69
N PHE A 373 13.48 -17.49 -12.82
CA PHE A 373 12.03 -17.40 -13.01
C PHE A 373 11.45 -16.00 -12.72
N ILE A 374 12.16 -15.13 -11.98
CA ILE A 374 11.68 -13.77 -11.67
C ILE A 374 11.93 -12.89 -12.88
N ASN A 375 10.87 -12.48 -13.56
CA ASN A 375 10.90 -11.59 -14.71
C ASN A 375 10.72 -10.12 -14.31
N THR A 376 9.90 -9.88 -13.26
CA THR A 376 9.51 -8.54 -12.81
C THR A 376 9.46 -8.47 -11.31
N ILE A 377 10.02 -7.42 -10.75
CA ILE A 377 9.95 -7.11 -9.32
C ILE A 377 9.71 -5.62 -9.11
N ILE A 378 8.59 -5.29 -8.45
CA ILE A 378 8.09 -3.93 -8.34
C ILE A 378 7.84 -3.58 -6.88
N TYR A 379 8.27 -2.40 -6.46
CA TYR A 379 7.78 -1.84 -5.21
C TYR A 379 6.98 -0.57 -5.41
N GLY A 380 6.08 -0.31 -4.46
CA GLY A 380 5.31 0.91 -4.37
C GLY A 380 4.81 1.17 -2.96
N GLY A 381 4.16 2.31 -2.79
CA GLY A 381 3.49 2.67 -1.54
C GLY A 381 4.37 3.30 -0.46
N ASP A 382 5.69 3.20 -0.55
CA ASP A 382 6.68 3.88 0.29
C ASP A 382 8.00 4.02 -0.48
N SER A 383 9.01 4.69 0.09
CA SER A 383 10.32 4.86 -0.52
C SER A 383 11.28 3.75 -0.09
N MET A 384 12.10 3.25 -1.01
CA MET A 384 13.22 2.35 -0.75
C MET A 384 14.52 3.17 -0.75
N THR A 385 15.45 2.85 0.16
CA THR A 385 16.77 3.48 0.12
C THR A 385 17.55 3.01 -1.10
N PRO A 386 18.44 3.84 -1.69
CA PRO A 386 19.29 3.42 -2.78
C PRO A 386 20.12 2.17 -2.44
N GLN A 387 20.61 2.06 -1.21
CA GLN A 387 21.39 0.92 -0.73
C GLN A 387 20.57 -0.38 -0.71
N ASP A 388 19.31 -0.34 -0.27
CA ASP A 388 18.45 -1.51 -0.27
C ASP A 388 18.07 -1.91 -1.70
N GLU A 389 17.82 -0.94 -2.59
CA GLU A 389 17.57 -1.20 -4.01
C GLU A 389 18.76 -1.91 -4.67
N GLU A 390 19.99 -1.44 -4.41
CA GLU A 390 21.21 -2.08 -4.91
C GLU A 390 21.37 -3.50 -4.35
N LYS A 391 21.16 -3.73 -3.06
CA LYS A 391 21.22 -5.07 -2.43
C LYS A 391 20.25 -6.05 -3.08
N VAL A 392 19.03 -5.61 -3.38
CA VAL A 392 18.03 -6.45 -4.04
C VAL A 392 18.45 -6.74 -5.48
N ASN A 393 18.95 -5.74 -6.23
CA ASN A 393 19.44 -5.93 -7.60
C ASN A 393 20.65 -6.88 -7.65
N GLU A 394 21.58 -6.80 -6.71
CA GLU A 394 22.71 -7.73 -6.60
C GLU A 394 22.25 -9.15 -6.30
N TRP A 395 21.27 -9.33 -5.41
CA TRP A 395 20.67 -10.63 -5.09
C TRP A 395 19.99 -11.26 -6.30
N LEU A 396 19.19 -10.50 -7.05
CA LEU A 396 18.57 -10.95 -8.31
C LEU A 396 19.62 -11.39 -9.32
N LYS A 397 20.61 -10.54 -9.58
CA LYS A 397 21.72 -10.84 -10.52
C LYS A 397 22.50 -12.07 -10.11
N LYS A 398 22.83 -12.23 -8.83
CA LYS A 398 23.54 -13.41 -8.30
C LYS A 398 22.73 -14.69 -8.47
N GLY A 399 21.41 -14.60 -8.34
CA GLY A 399 20.47 -15.72 -8.55
C GLY A 399 20.15 -16.00 -10.03
N GLY A 400 20.69 -15.23 -10.99
CA GLY A 400 20.45 -15.44 -12.42
C GLY A 400 19.14 -14.84 -12.95
N SER A 401 18.45 -14.00 -12.18
CA SER A 401 17.27 -13.28 -12.64
C SER A 401 17.63 -12.19 -13.67
N PRO A 402 16.83 -12.03 -14.74
CA PRO A 402 16.96 -10.90 -15.67
C PRO A 402 16.41 -9.59 -15.11
N ALA A 403 15.57 -9.68 -14.05
CA ALA A 403 14.86 -8.54 -13.51
C ALA A 403 15.77 -7.54 -12.81
N LYS A 404 15.36 -6.29 -12.84
CA LYS A 404 15.84 -5.22 -11.96
C LYS A 404 14.65 -4.67 -11.17
N VAL A 405 14.92 -4.14 -10.00
CA VAL A 405 13.89 -3.51 -9.19
C VAL A 405 13.29 -2.33 -9.95
N GLU A 406 11.97 -2.39 -10.18
CA GLU A 406 11.18 -1.31 -10.78
C GLU A 406 10.36 -0.62 -9.69
N LYS A 407 9.92 0.62 -9.97
CA LYS A 407 9.30 1.48 -8.96
C LYS A 407 8.02 2.09 -9.49
N GLY A 408 6.93 1.87 -8.76
CA GLY A 408 5.68 2.59 -8.98
C GLY A 408 5.47 3.64 -7.89
N HIS A 409 5.33 4.91 -8.30
CA HIS A 409 4.89 5.97 -7.38
C HIS A 409 3.43 6.30 -7.66
N GLY A 410 2.66 6.32 -6.60
CA GLY A 410 1.26 6.64 -6.67
C GLY A 410 0.65 6.86 -5.29
N MET A 411 -0.64 7.03 -5.28
CA MET A 411 -1.43 7.16 -4.07
C MET A 411 -2.81 6.56 -4.29
N SER A 412 -3.54 6.33 -3.21
CA SER A 412 -4.89 5.75 -3.31
C SER A 412 -5.80 6.55 -4.22
N GLU A 413 -5.65 7.87 -4.24
CA GLU A 413 -6.41 8.79 -5.08
C GLU A 413 -6.13 8.66 -6.58
N PHE A 414 -5.02 7.99 -6.99
CA PHE A 414 -4.71 7.63 -8.39
C PHE A 414 -5.15 6.21 -8.76
N LEU A 415 -5.76 5.48 -7.82
CA LEU A 415 -6.09 4.07 -7.94
C LEU A 415 -4.85 3.18 -8.15
N GLY A 416 -3.71 3.61 -7.63
CA GLY A 416 -2.43 2.91 -7.74
C GLY A 416 -1.33 3.81 -8.28
N CYS A 417 -0.71 3.42 -9.38
CA CYS A 417 0.47 4.04 -9.94
C CYS A 417 0.14 5.23 -10.85
N GLY A 418 0.80 6.38 -10.63
CA GLY A 418 0.71 7.58 -11.48
C GLY A 418 2.00 7.88 -12.24
N SER A 419 3.16 7.37 -11.75
CA SER A 419 4.43 7.36 -12.47
C SER A 419 5.16 6.05 -12.26
N TYR A 420 6.03 5.69 -13.19
CA TYR A 420 6.73 4.42 -13.20
C TYR A 420 8.18 4.59 -13.62
N ALA A 421 9.06 3.80 -12.98
CA ALA A 421 10.50 3.79 -13.27
C ALA A 421 10.91 2.42 -13.79
N GLN A 422 11.21 2.35 -15.08
CA GLN A 422 11.73 1.17 -15.77
C GLN A 422 12.77 1.59 -16.81
N ASP A 423 13.51 0.66 -17.34
CA ASP A 423 14.48 0.85 -18.41
C ASP A 423 15.43 2.03 -18.18
N GLU A 424 15.58 2.91 -19.17
CA GLU A 424 16.51 4.04 -19.16
C GLU A 424 16.12 5.18 -18.21
N TYR A 425 14.86 5.25 -17.80
CA TYR A 425 14.39 6.23 -16.81
C TYR A 425 14.23 5.61 -15.39
N ASN A 426 14.70 4.37 -15.19
CA ASN A 426 14.84 3.77 -13.86
C ASN A 426 16.14 4.20 -13.20
N LYS A 427 16.25 5.50 -12.88
CA LYS A 427 17.42 6.02 -12.14
C LYS A 427 17.29 5.70 -10.66
N LEU A 428 18.43 5.44 -10.01
CA LEU A 428 18.48 5.16 -8.57
C LEU A 428 17.83 6.29 -7.77
N GLY A 429 16.90 5.94 -6.87
CA GLY A 429 16.13 6.91 -6.06
C GLY A 429 15.05 7.68 -6.82
N SER A 430 14.90 7.48 -8.16
CA SER A 430 13.80 8.12 -8.90
C SER A 430 12.45 7.43 -8.67
N ILE A 431 11.37 8.15 -8.91
CA ILE A 431 10.00 7.62 -9.04
C ILE A 431 9.57 7.54 -10.51
N GLY A 432 10.55 7.62 -11.42
CA GLY A 432 10.34 7.49 -12.86
C GLY A 432 9.67 8.69 -13.51
N ILE A 433 8.85 8.41 -14.51
CA ILE A 433 8.13 9.38 -15.34
C ILE A 433 6.62 9.19 -15.21
N PRO A 434 5.80 10.24 -15.38
CA PRO A 434 4.34 10.12 -15.40
C PRO A 434 3.86 9.11 -16.46
N LEU A 435 2.91 8.26 -16.09
CA LEU A 435 2.26 7.35 -17.03
C LEU A 435 1.53 8.12 -18.15
N PRO A 436 1.33 7.53 -19.33
CA PRO A 436 0.57 8.15 -20.42
C PRO A 436 -0.79 8.69 -19.96
N ASN A 437 -1.22 9.83 -20.51
CA ASN A 437 -2.46 10.53 -20.14
C ASN A 437 -2.51 11.02 -18.68
N THR A 438 -1.37 11.04 -18.00
CA THR A 438 -1.19 11.65 -16.68
C THR A 438 -0.39 12.95 -16.84
N ILE A 439 -0.89 14.04 -16.26
CA ILE A 439 -0.24 15.35 -16.29
C ILE A 439 0.28 15.64 -14.89
N TYR A 440 1.60 15.64 -14.73
CA TYR A 440 2.28 16.10 -13.54
C TYR A 440 2.63 17.58 -13.67
N SER A 441 2.44 18.33 -12.60
CA SER A 441 2.97 19.70 -12.48
C SER A 441 3.58 19.88 -11.10
N ILE A 442 4.54 20.80 -11.01
CA ILE A 442 5.18 21.17 -9.75
C ILE A 442 4.69 22.57 -9.39
N VAL A 443 4.18 22.73 -8.17
CA VAL A 443 3.61 23.99 -7.68
C VAL A 443 4.33 24.46 -6.42
N ASP A 444 4.17 25.77 -6.11
CA ASP A 444 4.70 26.35 -4.89
C ASP A 444 4.08 25.69 -3.65
N PRO A 445 4.87 25.01 -2.82
CA PRO A 445 4.37 24.32 -1.63
C PRO A 445 3.94 25.26 -0.50
N SER A 446 4.25 26.57 -0.57
CA SER A 446 3.88 27.54 0.46
C SER A 446 2.45 28.06 0.32
N ILE A 447 1.80 27.80 -0.84
CA ILE A 447 0.47 28.31 -1.19
C ILE A 447 -0.52 27.13 -1.21
N ASP A 448 -1.48 27.11 -0.29
CA ASP A 448 -2.42 25.99 -0.13
C ASP A 448 -3.81 26.24 -0.78
N ASP A 449 -4.23 27.47 -0.93
CA ASP A 449 -5.57 27.84 -1.42
C ASP A 449 -5.74 27.75 -2.94
N LYS A 450 -4.63 27.82 -3.67
CA LYS A 450 -4.59 27.74 -5.15
C LYS A 450 -3.32 27.08 -5.64
N LEU A 451 -3.30 26.66 -6.91
CA LEU A 451 -2.10 26.13 -7.56
C LEU A 451 -1.32 27.28 -8.22
N VAL A 452 -0.05 27.44 -7.84
CA VAL A 452 0.89 28.36 -8.48
C VAL A 452 2.00 27.53 -9.12
N PRO A 453 1.96 27.30 -10.45
CA PRO A 453 2.92 26.43 -11.11
C PRO A 453 4.32 27.03 -11.12
N LEU A 454 5.31 26.17 -10.87
CA LEU A 454 6.72 26.50 -10.97
C LEU A 454 7.26 26.07 -12.34
N LYS A 455 8.32 26.77 -12.79
CA LYS A 455 8.98 26.51 -14.08
C LYS A 455 10.49 26.50 -13.93
N PHE A 456 11.17 25.81 -14.81
CA PHE A 456 12.62 25.88 -14.93
C PHE A 456 13.07 27.28 -15.35
N ASN A 457 14.10 27.79 -14.69
CA ASN A 457 14.94 28.86 -15.20
C ASN A 457 16.11 28.26 -16.00
N ASP A 458 16.80 29.10 -16.81
CA ASP A 458 17.84 28.59 -17.71
C ASP A 458 19.00 27.87 -16.97
N GLU A 459 19.32 28.29 -15.75
CA GLU A 459 20.39 27.75 -14.92
C GLU A 459 19.98 26.54 -14.05
N ASP A 460 18.67 26.29 -13.89
CA ASP A 460 18.18 25.23 -13.00
C ASP A 460 18.48 23.84 -13.58
N LYS A 461 19.10 22.98 -12.79
CA LYS A 461 19.27 21.55 -13.11
C LYS A 461 18.05 20.73 -12.68
N LEU A 462 17.44 21.12 -11.56
CA LEU A 462 16.29 20.45 -10.95
C LEU A 462 15.21 21.48 -10.65
N LEU A 463 13.96 21.11 -10.88
CA LEU A 463 12.78 21.89 -10.47
C LEU A 463 12.18 21.22 -9.23
N LYS A 464 12.02 22.01 -8.14
CA LYS A 464 11.56 21.51 -6.84
C LYS A 464 10.25 22.14 -6.42
N GLY A 465 9.34 21.36 -5.82
CA GLY A 465 8.08 21.86 -5.26
C GLY A 465 7.12 20.75 -4.90
N GLU A 466 5.84 21.09 -4.71
CA GLU A 466 4.78 20.12 -4.44
C GLU A 466 4.24 19.54 -5.74
N LEU A 467 4.14 18.23 -5.83
CA LEU A 467 3.54 17.52 -6.97
C LEU A 467 2.02 17.69 -6.97
N VAL A 468 1.47 18.05 -8.12
CA VAL A 468 0.03 18.01 -8.39
C VAL A 468 -0.24 17.21 -9.66
N VAL A 469 -1.38 16.53 -9.70
CA VAL A 469 -1.68 15.55 -10.75
C VAL A 469 -3.07 15.73 -11.30
N SER A 470 -3.18 15.63 -12.62
CA SER A 470 -4.43 15.57 -13.37
C SER A 470 -4.43 14.34 -14.28
N SER A 471 -5.47 13.53 -14.19
CA SER A 471 -5.65 12.31 -14.99
C SER A 471 -7.09 11.81 -14.90
N ASN A 472 -7.56 11.06 -15.90
CA ASN A 472 -8.81 10.32 -15.82
C ASN A 472 -8.74 9.14 -14.81
N ALA A 473 -7.55 8.65 -14.48
CA ALA A 473 -7.33 7.63 -13.46
C ALA A 473 -7.51 8.14 -12.03
N VAL A 474 -7.47 9.46 -11.83
CA VAL A 474 -7.66 10.05 -10.50
C VAL A 474 -9.13 10.00 -10.09
N THR A 475 -9.40 9.47 -8.88
CA THR A 475 -10.76 9.44 -8.29
C THR A 475 -11.50 10.76 -8.52
N ASN A 476 -12.82 10.71 -8.70
CA ASN A 476 -13.63 11.92 -8.71
C ASN A 476 -13.71 12.60 -7.33
N GLY A 477 -13.37 11.86 -6.27
CA GLY A 477 -13.25 12.37 -4.90
C GLY A 477 -14.58 12.70 -4.24
N ILE A 478 -15.67 12.12 -4.72
CA ILE A 478 -17.02 12.37 -4.17
C ILE A 478 -17.66 11.04 -3.77
N LEU A 479 -18.27 11.01 -2.59
CA LEU A 479 -19.10 9.90 -2.11
C LEU A 479 -20.28 10.48 -1.32
N ASN A 480 -21.51 10.08 -1.66
CA ASN A 480 -22.75 10.53 -1.02
C ASN A 480 -22.83 12.07 -0.87
N ASN A 481 -22.47 12.82 -1.92
CA ASN A 481 -22.38 14.29 -1.95
C ASN A 481 -21.33 14.90 -1.01
N HIS A 482 -20.47 14.10 -0.40
CA HIS A 482 -19.33 14.60 0.37
C HIS A 482 -18.07 14.67 -0.51
N ILE A 483 -17.38 15.81 -0.47
CA ILE A 483 -16.07 15.96 -1.12
C ILE A 483 -15.04 15.26 -0.23
N ILE A 484 -14.50 14.15 -0.74
CA ILE A 484 -13.46 13.36 -0.07
C ILE A 484 -12.07 13.82 -0.52
N VAL A 485 -11.91 14.18 -1.80
CA VAL A 485 -10.66 14.65 -2.39
C VAL A 485 -10.90 15.99 -3.09
N PRO A 486 -10.37 17.11 -2.54
CA PRO A 486 -10.49 18.43 -3.16
C PRO A 486 -9.79 18.49 -4.51
N ARG A 487 -10.39 19.23 -5.43
CA ARG A 487 -9.87 19.49 -6.76
C ARG A 487 -9.53 20.96 -6.96
N TYR A 488 -8.53 21.23 -7.79
CA TYR A 488 -8.02 22.57 -8.10
C TYR A 488 -7.87 22.72 -9.60
N ASP A 489 -8.40 23.81 -10.17
CA ASP A 489 -8.29 24.06 -11.59
C ASP A 489 -7.02 24.84 -11.94
N MET A 490 -6.30 24.40 -12.99
CA MET A 490 -5.13 25.08 -13.52
C MET A 490 -4.96 24.76 -15.01
N GLY A 491 -4.89 25.81 -15.85
CA GLY A 491 -4.67 25.65 -17.29
C GLY A 491 -5.72 24.81 -18.03
N GLY A 492 -6.98 24.80 -17.56
CA GLY A 492 -8.07 24.02 -18.14
C GLY A 492 -8.13 22.57 -17.71
N ASN A 493 -7.26 22.13 -16.82
CA ASN A 493 -7.24 20.80 -16.23
C ASN A 493 -7.57 20.86 -14.74
N SER A 494 -8.18 19.78 -14.22
CA SER A 494 -8.53 19.62 -12.81
C SER A 494 -7.50 18.75 -12.11
N TYR A 495 -6.82 19.29 -11.11
CA TYR A 495 -5.72 18.63 -10.39
C TYR A 495 -6.10 18.26 -8.96
N ILE A 496 -5.44 17.25 -8.42
CA ILE A 496 -5.36 17.00 -6.99
C ILE A 496 -3.95 17.32 -6.47
N ARG A 497 -3.86 17.70 -5.19
CA ARG A 497 -2.59 17.83 -4.48
C ARG A 497 -2.17 16.48 -3.91
N THR A 498 -0.94 16.07 -4.19
CA THR A 498 -0.40 14.83 -3.65
C THR A 498 0.13 14.97 -2.23
N ARG A 499 0.51 16.20 -1.85
CA ARG A 499 1.27 16.51 -0.64
C ARG A 499 2.69 15.91 -0.64
N ASP A 500 3.15 15.44 -1.80
CA ASP A 500 4.54 15.00 -1.99
C ASP A 500 5.38 16.17 -2.48
N LEU A 501 6.52 16.39 -1.85
CA LEU A 501 7.56 17.27 -2.33
C LEU A 501 8.46 16.45 -3.25
N VAL A 502 8.68 16.98 -4.46
CA VAL A 502 9.43 16.28 -5.51
C VAL A 502 10.45 17.20 -6.16
N GLU A 503 11.46 16.58 -6.75
CA GLU A 503 12.36 17.19 -7.72
C GLU A 503 12.09 16.58 -9.10
N MET A 504 12.28 17.35 -10.16
CA MET A 504 12.24 16.87 -11.53
C MET A 504 13.48 17.35 -12.28
N ASP A 505 14.15 16.46 -13.01
CA ASP A 505 15.25 16.83 -13.89
C ASP A 505 14.73 17.30 -15.27
N ARG A 506 15.63 17.80 -16.10
CA ARG A 506 15.26 18.30 -17.44
C ARG A 506 14.84 17.22 -18.42
N ASP A 507 15.13 15.96 -18.12
CA ASP A 507 14.66 14.81 -18.87
C ASP A 507 13.21 14.43 -18.53
N GLY A 508 12.64 15.02 -17.48
CA GLY A 508 11.28 14.75 -17.01
C GLY A 508 11.20 13.58 -16.03
N ILE A 509 12.32 13.19 -15.44
CA ILE A 509 12.37 12.13 -14.41
C ILE A 509 12.18 12.78 -13.05
N PHE A 510 11.27 12.20 -12.26
CA PHE A 510 10.89 12.70 -10.95
C PHE A 510 11.60 11.94 -9.83
N TYR A 511 11.87 12.65 -8.74
CA TYR A 511 12.45 12.11 -7.51
C TYR A 511 11.58 12.56 -6.33
N HIS A 512 11.20 11.62 -5.46
CA HIS A 512 10.43 11.93 -4.27
C HIS A 512 11.37 12.39 -3.16
N GLU A 513 11.11 13.60 -2.62
CA GLU A 513 11.91 14.14 -1.51
C GLU A 513 11.25 13.85 -0.15
N ALA A 514 9.97 14.21 0.00
CA ALA A 514 9.31 14.14 1.30
C ALA A 514 7.78 14.22 1.18
N ARG A 515 7.10 13.90 2.28
CA ARG A 515 5.68 14.26 2.49
C ARG A 515 5.59 15.63 3.16
N LYS A 516 4.89 16.58 2.55
CA LYS A 516 4.65 17.93 3.10
C LYS A 516 4.00 17.86 4.49
N ASP A 517 3.07 16.92 4.70
CA ASP A 517 2.34 16.72 5.95
C ASP A 517 3.21 16.22 7.11
N ARG A 518 4.43 15.72 6.83
CA ARG A 518 5.40 15.31 7.86
C ARG A 518 6.26 16.45 8.37
N SER A 519 6.29 17.58 7.66
CA SER A 519 7.03 18.76 8.13
C SER A 519 6.35 19.39 9.34
N PHE A 520 7.15 19.80 10.33
CA PHE A 520 6.64 20.48 11.53
C PHE A 520 7.51 21.69 11.88
N THR A 521 6.98 22.57 12.70
CA THR A 521 7.68 23.78 13.13
C THR A 521 8.24 23.58 14.52
N ARG A 522 9.54 23.75 14.68
CA ARG A 522 10.27 23.72 15.95
C ARG A 522 9.86 24.92 16.80
N PHE A 523 10.08 24.84 18.12
CA PHE A 523 9.70 25.88 19.11
C PHE A 523 10.21 27.30 18.76
N ASP A 524 11.33 27.40 18.04
CA ASP A 524 11.96 28.66 17.62
C ASP A 524 11.49 29.14 16.23
N GLY A 525 10.43 28.56 15.67
CA GLY A 525 9.88 28.92 14.38
C GLY A 525 10.58 28.28 13.16
N TYR A 526 11.66 27.50 13.40
CA TYR A 526 12.37 26.83 12.32
C TYR A 526 11.56 25.62 11.79
N LYS A 527 11.38 25.54 10.46
CA LYS A 527 10.65 24.45 9.82
C LYS A 527 11.55 23.24 9.66
N ILE A 528 11.21 22.15 10.32
CA ILE A 528 11.87 20.84 10.20
C ILE A 528 11.23 20.07 9.04
N LYS A 529 12.08 19.57 8.16
CA LYS A 529 11.72 18.61 7.11
C LYS A 529 12.36 17.28 7.45
N PRO A 530 11.61 16.32 8.00
CA PRO A 530 12.14 15.06 8.52
C PRO A 530 13.02 14.31 7.51
N TYR A 531 12.59 14.24 6.27
CA TYR A 531 13.29 13.51 5.22
C TYR A 531 14.74 13.97 4.99
N GLU A 532 15.00 15.29 4.99
CA GLU A 532 16.37 15.82 4.82
C GLU A 532 17.30 15.28 5.90
N ILE A 533 16.80 15.20 7.14
CA ILE A 533 17.56 14.73 8.29
C ILE A 533 17.69 13.20 8.26
N GLU A 534 16.59 12.50 7.96
CA GLU A 534 16.56 11.04 7.85
C GLU A 534 17.58 10.53 6.83
N ASN A 535 17.57 11.10 5.63
CA ASN A 535 18.51 10.71 4.57
C ASN A 535 19.98 10.91 4.96
N VAL A 536 20.27 12.00 5.65
CA VAL A 536 21.63 12.28 6.11
C VAL A 536 22.05 11.27 7.17
N ILE A 537 21.17 10.96 8.13
CA ILE A 537 21.44 9.99 9.19
C ILE A 537 21.59 8.56 8.63
N GLU A 538 20.76 8.20 7.64
CA GLU A 538 20.82 6.87 6.99
C GLU A 538 22.09 6.65 6.13
N GLN A 539 22.91 7.68 5.87
CA GLN A 539 24.23 7.52 5.25
C GLN A 539 25.29 6.94 6.20
N SER A 540 25.05 7.00 7.51
CA SER A 540 25.97 6.42 8.48
C SER A 540 25.99 4.90 8.39
N LYS A 541 27.22 4.34 8.30
CA LYS A 541 27.45 2.87 8.30
C LYS A 541 26.91 2.11 9.52
N PHE A 542 26.55 2.84 10.58
CA PHE A 542 26.00 2.27 11.80
C PHE A 542 24.46 2.20 11.79
N VAL A 543 23.80 2.91 10.86
CA VAL A 543 22.36 3.09 10.82
C VAL A 543 21.74 2.23 9.74
N LYS A 544 20.77 1.43 10.13
CA LYS A 544 19.94 0.65 9.20
C LYS A 544 18.73 1.43 8.74
N TYR A 545 18.05 2.10 9.69
CA TYR A 545 16.87 2.95 9.40
C TYR A 545 16.86 4.13 10.36
N ALA A 546 16.46 5.29 9.87
CA ALA A 546 16.18 6.49 10.67
C ALA A 546 14.85 7.11 10.27
N LYS A 547 13.99 7.39 11.26
CA LYS A 547 12.73 8.11 11.04
C LYS A 547 12.56 9.19 12.10
N LEU A 548 12.18 10.38 11.66
CA LEU A 548 12.06 11.55 12.50
C LEU A 548 10.59 11.87 12.78
N THR A 549 10.30 12.16 14.05
CA THR A 549 8.99 12.68 14.47
C THR A 549 9.17 13.92 15.35
N GLU A 550 8.07 14.61 15.61
CA GLU A 550 8.02 15.66 16.60
C GLU A 550 7.67 15.13 17.99
N TYR A 551 8.18 15.79 19.04
CA TYR A 551 7.70 15.63 20.41
C TYR A 551 7.68 16.97 21.11
N PHE A 552 6.88 17.09 22.20
CA PHE A 552 6.87 18.29 23.03
C PHE A 552 7.97 18.20 24.08
N ASP A 553 8.91 19.14 24.06
CA ASP A 553 9.98 19.25 25.06
C ASP A 553 9.58 20.27 26.14
N ASP A 554 9.39 19.81 27.39
CA ASP A 554 8.97 20.65 28.50
C ASP A 554 10.01 21.73 28.86
N ARG A 555 11.31 21.47 28.60
CA ARG A 555 12.40 22.43 28.89
C ARG A 555 12.38 23.59 27.90
N GLN A 556 12.13 23.29 26.62
CA GLN A 556 12.01 24.31 25.58
C GLN A 556 10.59 24.87 25.46
N ARG A 557 9.62 24.27 26.14
CA ARG A 557 8.19 24.60 26.10
C ARG A 557 7.65 24.62 24.67
N GLY A 558 8.05 23.65 23.86
CA GLY A 558 7.62 23.56 22.49
C GLY A 558 8.10 22.32 21.71
N ILE A 559 7.77 22.29 20.45
CA ILE A 559 8.04 21.16 19.57
C ILE A 559 9.53 21.04 19.24
N MET A 560 10.06 19.83 19.36
CA MET A 560 11.43 19.46 19.03
C MET A 560 11.47 18.17 18.21
N PRO A 561 12.54 17.96 17.38
CA PRO A 561 12.73 16.73 16.64
C PRO A 561 13.29 15.59 17.51
N ILE A 562 12.70 14.39 17.36
CA ILE A 562 13.23 13.13 17.87
C ILE A 562 13.50 12.19 16.70
N CYS A 563 14.70 11.60 16.66
CA CYS A 563 15.06 10.59 15.65
C CYS A 563 14.97 9.18 16.23
N HIS A 564 14.14 8.35 15.61
CA HIS A 564 14.05 6.92 15.89
C HIS A 564 15.03 6.18 14.98
N VAL A 565 15.96 5.43 15.55
CA VAL A 565 17.06 4.79 14.82
C VAL A 565 17.06 3.29 15.08
N VAL A 566 17.17 2.50 14.02
CA VAL A 566 17.53 1.08 14.09
C VAL A 566 18.98 0.97 13.64
N LEU A 567 19.83 0.40 14.49
CA LEU A 567 21.25 0.23 14.20
C LEU A 567 21.51 -1.09 13.45
N GLU A 568 22.60 -1.14 12.67
CA GLU A 568 23.07 -2.37 12.02
C GLU A 568 23.47 -3.44 13.05
N ASN A 569 24.03 -3.02 14.19
CA ASN A 569 24.33 -3.90 15.33
C ASN A 569 23.47 -3.52 16.54
N ASN A 570 22.55 -4.39 16.92
CA ASN A 570 21.64 -4.17 18.05
C ASN A 570 22.24 -4.55 19.42
N ASN A 571 23.47 -5.11 19.47
CA ASN A 571 24.10 -5.59 20.72
C ASN A 571 25.12 -4.60 21.28
N LEU A 572 24.95 -3.30 21.06
CA LEU A 572 25.84 -2.27 21.56
C LEU A 572 25.57 -1.94 23.02
N THR A 573 26.63 -1.72 23.78
CA THR A 573 26.56 -1.17 25.14
C THR A 573 26.06 0.29 25.13
N ASP A 574 25.73 0.81 26.29
CA ASP A 574 25.27 2.19 26.42
C ASP A 574 26.31 3.22 25.94
N GLU A 575 27.59 2.96 26.24
CA GLU A 575 28.71 3.77 25.78
C GLU A 575 28.84 3.76 24.26
N GLU A 576 28.78 2.58 23.67
CA GLU A 576 28.86 2.40 22.21
C GLU A 576 27.71 3.07 21.49
N GLN A 577 26.48 2.99 22.02
CA GLN A 577 25.33 3.69 21.48
C GLN A 577 25.48 5.22 21.51
N ILE A 578 26.03 5.77 22.60
CA ILE A 578 26.34 7.21 22.70
C ILE A 578 27.41 7.61 21.67
N GLU A 579 28.47 6.80 21.50
CA GLU A 579 29.50 7.06 20.48
C GLU A 579 28.94 7.00 19.06
N VAL A 580 28.01 6.09 18.77
CA VAL A 580 27.32 6.04 17.46
C VAL A 580 26.50 7.31 17.25
N VAL A 581 25.71 7.75 18.24
CA VAL A 581 24.93 9.00 18.11
C VAL A 581 25.85 10.20 17.92
N LYS A 582 26.97 10.23 18.61
CA LYS A 582 28.00 11.26 18.42
C LYS A 582 28.58 11.23 17.00
N ASP A 583 28.91 10.06 16.48
CA ASP A 583 29.41 9.89 15.10
C ASP A 583 28.38 10.40 14.08
N ILE A 584 27.11 10.03 14.21
CA ILE A 584 26.01 10.51 13.36
C ILE A 584 25.94 12.04 13.36
N ILE A 585 25.95 12.65 14.54
CA ILE A 585 25.83 14.11 14.65
C ILE A 585 27.02 14.82 14.00
N TYR A 586 28.22 14.33 14.20
CA TYR A 586 29.45 14.97 13.71
C TYR A 586 29.69 14.71 12.23
N ASN A 587 29.70 13.45 11.84
CA ASN A 587 30.16 13.05 10.53
C ASN A 587 29.04 13.16 9.48
N GLU A 588 27.79 12.97 9.88
CA GLU A 588 26.67 13.05 8.94
C GLU A 588 25.98 14.42 8.97
N ILE A 589 25.62 14.96 10.16
CA ILE A 589 24.82 16.18 10.21
C ILE A 589 25.71 17.44 10.18
N ILE A 590 26.71 17.57 11.07
CA ILE A 590 27.54 18.80 11.18
C ILE A 590 28.50 18.93 10.01
N ALA A 591 29.09 17.84 9.56
CA ALA A 591 30.01 17.84 8.42
C ALA A 591 29.28 18.09 7.08
N ASN A 592 27.97 17.94 7.03
CA ASN A 592 27.19 18.17 5.83
C ASN A 592 26.90 19.68 5.66
N PRO A 593 27.43 20.34 4.61
CA PRO A 593 27.28 21.79 4.42
C PRO A 593 25.84 22.24 4.14
N THR A 594 24.95 21.32 3.79
CA THR A 594 23.52 21.62 3.55
C THR A 594 22.69 21.58 4.82
N MET A 595 23.24 21.10 5.94
CA MET A 595 22.53 20.94 7.21
C MET A 595 22.79 22.10 8.18
N SER A 596 21.76 22.43 8.94
CA SER A 596 21.81 23.44 10.01
C SER A 596 21.88 22.78 11.39
N SER A 597 22.52 23.42 12.36
CA SER A 597 22.49 23.00 13.76
C SER A 597 21.06 22.82 14.32
N ARG A 598 20.09 23.56 13.80
CA ARG A 598 18.66 23.45 14.14
C ARG A 598 18.02 22.15 13.69
N GLN A 599 18.66 21.42 12.77
CA GLN A 599 18.21 20.13 12.27
C GLN A 599 18.77 18.95 13.08
N ILE A 600 19.67 19.20 14.04
CA ILE A 600 20.14 18.17 14.96
C ILE A 600 18.99 17.71 15.85
N PRO A 601 18.62 16.42 15.83
CA PRO A 601 17.59 15.91 16.75
C PRO A 601 17.99 16.12 18.20
N SER A 602 17.07 16.61 19.02
CA SER A 602 17.29 16.77 20.45
C SER A 602 17.21 15.47 21.24
N LYS A 603 16.67 14.43 20.59
CA LYS A 603 16.63 13.06 21.09
C LYS A 603 16.91 12.06 20.00
N PHE A 604 17.61 10.98 20.35
CA PHE A 604 17.69 9.76 19.57
C PHE A 604 17.04 8.61 20.36
N LYS A 605 16.16 7.85 19.71
CA LYS A 605 15.55 6.68 20.30
C LYS A 605 16.00 5.45 19.52
N ILE A 606 16.94 4.68 20.12
CA ILE A 606 17.48 3.47 19.49
C ILE A 606 16.47 2.33 19.71
N ARG A 607 16.06 1.71 18.61
CA ARG A 607 15.05 0.65 18.55
C ARG A 607 15.62 -0.62 17.94
N ASN A 608 15.06 -1.75 18.31
CA ASN A 608 15.38 -3.03 17.66
C ASN A 608 14.79 -3.11 16.25
N ASN A 609 13.58 -2.57 16.06
CA ASN A 609 12.86 -2.53 14.79
C ASN A 609 12.02 -1.25 14.68
N MET A 610 11.79 -0.80 13.45
CA MET A 610 10.77 0.23 13.21
C MET A 610 9.37 -0.40 13.34
N PRO A 611 8.41 0.28 14.00
CA PRO A 611 7.03 -0.16 13.97
C PRO A 611 6.50 -0.01 12.54
N ILE A 612 5.79 -1.03 12.06
CA ILE A 612 5.19 -1.05 10.73
C ILE A 612 3.68 -1.25 10.84
N THR A 613 2.94 -0.61 9.95
CA THR A 613 1.51 -0.82 9.78
C THR A 613 1.23 -2.21 9.21
N LYS A 614 -0.02 -2.67 9.25
CA LYS A 614 -0.46 -3.92 8.61
C LYS A 614 -0.13 -4.00 7.11
N ASN A 615 0.08 -2.85 6.48
CA ASN A 615 0.40 -2.74 5.05
C ASN A 615 1.91 -2.59 4.79
N GLY A 616 2.75 -2.83 5.81
CA GLY A 616 4.20 -2.82 5.69
C GLY A 616 4.86 -1.44 5.63
N LYS A 617 4.10 -0.35 5.87
CA LYS A 617 4.64 1.02 5.95
C LYS A 617 5.06 1.35 7.38
N VAL A 618 6.00 2.28 7.54
CA VAL A 618 6.36 2.78 8.88
C VAL A 618 5.12 3.39 9.56
N ASP A 619 4.86 2.95 10.79
CA ASP A 619 3.77 3.46 11.61
C ASP A 619 4.21 4.69 12.42
N PHE A 620 4.03 5.87 11.84
CA PHE A 620 4.39 7.14 12.47
C PHE A 620 3.55 7.46 13.70
N ASN A 621 2.31 6.94 13.80
CA ASN A 621 1.49 7.11 15.00
C ASN A 621 2.10 6.33 16.17
N SER A 622 2.53 5.10 15.92
CA SER A 622 3.25 4.31 16.91
C SER A 622 4.60 4.93 17.28
N LEU A 623 5.33 5.57 16.34
CA LEU A 623 6.58 6.27 16.64
C LEU A 623 6.37 7.47 17.56
N LYS A 624 5.27 8.20 17.44
CA LYS A 624 4.92 9.34 18.31
C LYS A 624 4.47 8.92 19.71
N ASN A 625 4.09 7.64 19.90
CA ASN A 625 3.64 7.14 21.19
C ASN A 625 4.83 6.82 22.10
N GLU A 626 4.97 7.53 23.24
CA GLU A 626 6.08 7.38 24.19
C GLU A 626 6.16 6.00 24.87
N GLN A 627 5.09 5.20 24.83
CA GLN A 627 5.02 3.86 25.44
C GLN A 627 5.79 2.78 24.69
N LEU A 628 6.30 3.08 23.49
CA LEU A 628 7.04 2.10 22.69
C LEU A 628 8.47 1.88 23.22
N ASP A 629 8.92 0.61 23.17
CA ASP A 629 10.26 0.19 23.56
C ASP A 629 11.36 0.94 22.77
N GLY A 630 12.46 1.20 23.44
CA GLY A 630 13.65 1.81 22.84
C GLY A 630 14.50 2.51 23.89
N THR A 631 15.80 2.62 23.62
CA THR A 631 16.73 3.36 24.47
C THR A 631 16.77 4.82 24.04
N GLU A 632 16.48 5.75 24.96
CA GLU A 632 16.51 7.18 24.71
C GLU A 632 17.88 7.78 25.02
N ILE A 633 18.42 8.54 24.06
CA ILE A 633 19.64 9.33 24.20
C ILE A 633 19.27 10.79 23.95
N ASN A 634 19.52 11.63 24.93
CA ASN A 634 19.25 13.06 24.85
C ASN A 634 20.47 13.83 24.33
N VAL A 635 20.19 14.87 23.53
CA VAL A 635 21.18 15.73 22.91
C VAL A 635 20.89 17.18 23.24
N ILE A 636 21.88 17.91 23.79
CA ILE A 636 21.81 19.35 23.97
C ILE A 636 22.88 19.99 23.11
N VAL A 637 22.44 20.85 22.20
CA VAL A 637 23.32 21.64 21.34
C VAL A 637 23.53 23.00 22.01
N ASN A 638 24.79 23.30 22.33
CA ASN A 638 25.17 24.60 22.88
C ASN A 638 25.72 25.47 21.74
N GLU A 639 25.07 26.61 21.51
CA GLU A 639 25.39 27.52 20.40
C GLU A 639 25.74 28.94 20.92
N THR A 640 26.72 29.57 20.27
CA THR A 640 26.96 31.00 20.39
C THR A 640 26.95 31.60 18.99
N ASN A 641 26.11 32.62 18.75
CA ASN A 641 25.96 33.29 17.45
C ASN A 641 25.67 32.34 16.28
N LEU A 642 24.75 31.36 16.48
CA LEU A 642 24.37 30.32 15.50
C LEU A 642 25.50 29.35 15.12
N SER A 643 26.62 29.36 15.85
CA SER A 643 27.69 28.40 15.73
C SER A 643 27.63 27.40 16.87
N VAL A 644 27.73 26.12 16.56
CA VAL A 644 27.73 25.06 17.59
C VAL A 644 29.08 25.07 18.32
N ASP A 645 29.08 25.34 19.63
CA ASP A 645 30.29 25.34 20.46
C ASP A 645 30.57 23.99 21.10
N SER A 646 29.54 23.31 21.54
CA SER A 646 29.62 21.97 22.10
C SER A 646 28.31 21.24 22.03
N ILE A 647 28.36 19.91 22.08
CA ILE A 647 27.21 19.02 22.17
C ILE A 647 27.36 18.16 23.40
N ASP A 648 26.32 18.14 24.24
CA ASP A 648 26.24 17.25 25.38
C ASP A 648 25.27 16.11 25.06
N ILE A 649 25.74 14.87 25.14
CA ILE A 649 24.97 13.66 24.83
C ILE A 649 24.84 12.83 26.10
N TYR A 650 23.61 12.52 26.52
CA TYR A 650 23.36 11.78 27.75
C TYR A 650 22.45 10.58 27.55
N LYS A 651 22.79 9.51 28.30
CA LYS A 651 21.92 8.36 28.51
C LYS A 651 21.86 8.06 30.00
N GLY A 652 20.74 8.37 30.65
CA GLY A 652 20.61 8.27 32.11
C GLY A 652 21.63 9.16 32.83
N LYS A 653 22.52 8.57 33.65
CA LYS A 653 23.60 9.30 34.37
C LYS A 653 24.90 9.41 33.56
N LYS A 654 25.00 8.76 32.40
CA LYS A 654 26.18 8.80 31.53
C LYS A 654 26.10 10.03 30.63
N ASN A 655 27.20 10.77 30.53
CA ASN A 655 27.31 12.00 29.75
C ASN A 655 28.63 12.04 29.00
N ILE A 656 28.57 12.38 27.70
CA ILE A 656 29.76 12.74 26.90
C ILE A 656 29.59 14.17 26.43
N LYS A 657 30.51 15.05 26.84
CA LYS A 657 30.60 16.43 26.36
C LYS A 657 31.62 16.52 25.26
N VAL A 658 31.20 16.97 24.10
CA VAL A 658 32.06 17.11 22.93
C VAL A 658 32.15 18.58 22.53
N LYS A 659 33.37 19.13 22.61
CA LYS A 659 33.65 20.48 22.10
C LYS A 659 33.92 20.41 20.61
N ILE A 660 33.23 21.25 19.84
CA ILE A 660 33.49 21.40 18.42
C ILE A 660 34.70 22.35 18.27
N LYS A 661 35.79 21.84 17.71
CA LYS A 661 36.90 22.71 17.31
C LYS A 661 36.46 23.50 16.08
N LYS A 662 36.47 24.83 16.18
CA LYS A 662 36.29 25.74 15.04
C LYS A 662 37.33 25.53 13.98
#